data_c2d34c8e3c882f53123869503e9de3fe
#
_entry.id   c2d34c8e3c882f53123869503e9de3fe
#
_cell.length_a   1.000
_cell.length_b   1.000
_cell.length_c   1.000
_cell.angle_alpha   90.00
_cell.angle_beta   90.00
_cell.angle_gamma   90.00
#
_symmetry.space_group_name_H-M   'P 1'
#
loop_
_entity.id
_entity.type
_entity.pdbx_description
1 polymer ?
#
loop_
_entity_poly.entity_id
_entity_poly.type
_entity_poly.pdbx_seq_one_letter_code
_entity_poly.pdbx_strand_id
1 'polypeptide(L)'
;MMALQKSDFKPNPMYLIVAAVLFLIVLLRTAWISDDAYITLRVVLNFTTGHGPIFNWEERVQGYTHPVWFLLLSLGTYVFGHVEYVTFAFSIATSLAVFVALLRWAPQNYYAMFLVGLLACLSKSFVDFSSSGLENPLSHAFLLLIVFISSLKVEDAERRVLAVLLLCSVLYLNRQDLVLIVFPLIVYLLVVARLSVTRNIRLIALAASPALLWLSFSLFYYGFPFPNTAYAKLGTGIDLDVRIPRGIEYLRHSVVRDPVTLFGIAVGSLFGLFGGPIGRCLVFGVCLYLCYIVSIGGDFMEGRFLSAPFVVSLAVLGRGLSSKHAVFALTIPTIILGRITIGPNVLAGPSYSNVPVPSNGIADERGIWLQKNGLLSGSRLYKGNWPTTGTSVNQTSIPTRITCGSLGRESFQSPAVHFIDPCALTDPLLARLPTMSINMRVGHFLRYLPVHYDRSIQYRMNLLSDPKTKRYWESIRTVTRGALLSPGRIAEIVKLNLGLIEKPDFELYRSATAPKGPELEVVHEDDLRQIVPQNSPWDLPGNMVFANTLEVVLAQKVSVASIDISVDCNDEYQVAGLRNNEWIPLTTINPSRSAKGLARSLNILPNTVADVEKIRITGKSGDGYYSLGHLLLNP
;
A
#
# COMPACT_ATOMS: atom_id res chain seq x y z
N MET A 1 -27.59 30.58 6.13
CA MET A 1 -27.38 29.11 5.97
C MET A 1 -27.05 28.84 4.50
N MET A 2 -25.76 28.86 4.15
CA MET A 2 -25.33 28.65 2.75
C MET A 2 -25.42 27.16 2.44
N ALA A 3 -26.47 26.77 1.71
CA ALA A 3 -26.48 25.44 1.08
C ALA A 3 -25.38 25.38 0.02
N LEU A 4 -24.77 24.22 -0.20
CA LEU A 4 -23.88 23.96 -1.35
C LEU A 4 -24.71 24.04 -2.66
N GLN A 5 -25.23 25.23 -2.96
CA GLN A 5 -26.00 25.48 -4.19
C GLN A 5 -25.06 25.50 -5.39
N LYS A 6 -25.58 25.13 -6.55
CA LYS A 6 -24.88 25.27 -7.82
C LYS A 6 -24.36 26.70 -7.93
N SER A 7 -23.07 26.87 -8.10
CA SER A 7 -22.49 28.18 -8.38
C SER A 7 -22.92 28.63 -9.78
N ASP A 8 -23.46 29.84 -9.90
CA ASP A 8 -23.69 30.46 -11.20
C ASP A 8 -22.40 31.01 -11.82
N PHE A 9 -21.30 30.95 -11.07
CA PHE A 9 -19.98 31.34 -11.53
C PHE A 9 -19.52 30.42 -12.67
N LYS A 10 -19.27 31.06 -13.82
CA LYS A 10 -18.73 30.42 -15.01
C LYS A 10 -17.36 31.03 -15.28
N PRO A 11 -16.27 30.35 -14.94
CA PRO A 11 -14.95 30.88 -15.23
C PRO A 11 -14.73 31.03 -16.71
N ASN A 12 -13.98 32.07 -17.09
CA ASN A 12 -13.58 32.28 -18.48
C ASN A 12 -12.76 31.08 -18.96
N PRO A 13 -13.06 30.46 -20.10
CA PRO A 13 -12.34 29.32 -20.65
C PRO A 13 -10.83 29.52 -20.73
N MET A 14 -10.37 30.75 -21.01
CA MET A 14 -8.94 31.06 -21.08
C MET A 14 -8.22 30.78 -19.75
N TYR A 15 -8.79 31.15 -18.59
CA TYR A 15 -8.18 30.87 -17.29
C TYR A 15 -8.17 29.39 -16.97
N LEU A 16 -9.20 28.64 -17.37
CA LEU A 16 -9.21 27.19 -17.24
C LEU A 16 -8.13 26.53 -18.11
N ILE A 17 -7.95 26.99 -19.34
CA ILE A 17 -6.92 26.48 -20.24
C ILE A 17 -5.53 26.77 -19.66
N VAL A 18 -5.26 28.00 -19.21
CA VAL A 18 -3.97 28.35 -18.59
C VAL A 18 -3.70 27.49 -17.36
N ALA A 19 -4.68 27.33 -16.46
CA ALA A 19 -4.52 26.48 -15.28
C ALA A 19 -4.29 25.01 -15.66
N ALA A 20 -5.02 24.51 -16.65
CA ALA A 20 -4.87 23.14 -17.17
C ALA A 20 -3.48 22.91 -17.77
N VAL A 21 -2.97 23.86 -18.56
CA VAL A 21 -1.62 23.77 -19.14
C VAL A 21 -0.55 23.79 -18.06
N LEU A 22 -0.66 24.66 -17.06
CA LEU A 22 0.28 24.70 -15.93
C LEU A 22 0.27 23.38 -15.16
N PHE A 23 -0.91 22.84 -14.85
CA PHE A 23 -1.03 21.56 -14.17
C PHE A 23 -0.52 20.39 -15.03
N LEU A 24 -0.77 20.40 -16.33
CA LEU A 24 -0.23 19.41 -17.27
C LEU A 24 1.30 19.43 -17.28
N ILE A 25 1.93 20.61 -17.26
CA ILE A 25 3.40 20.73 -17.15
C ILE A 25 3.90 20.09 -15.85
N VAL A 26 3.22 20.35 -14.73
CA VAL A 26 3.55 19.70 -13.45
C VAL A 26 3.45 18.18 -13.57
N LEU A 27 2.34 17.66 -14.10
CA LEU A 27 2.14 16.22 -14.27
C LEU A 27 3.21 15.59 -15.17
N LEU A 28 3.49 16.16 -16.33
CA LEU A 28 4.49 15.63 -17.27
C LEU A 28 5.89 15.58 -16.64
N ARG A 29 6.26 16.59 -15.85
CA ARG A 29 7.56 16.64 -15.16
C ARG A 29 7.70 15.63 -14.03
N THR A 30 6.59 15.29 -13.37
CA THR A 30 6.57 14.46 -12.16
C THR A 30 6.00 13.06 -12.40
N ALA A 31 5.54 12.74 -13.61
CA ALA A 31 4.91 11.48 -13.95
C ALA A 31 5.85 10.29 -13.75
N TRP A 32 5.37 9.27 -13.04
CA TRP A 32 6.10 8.08 -12.67
C TRP A 32 5.15 6.88 -12.54
N ILE A 33 5.70 5.67 -12.54
CA ILE A 33 4.95 4.43 -12.28
C ILE A 33 5.56 3.77 -11.05
N SER A 34 4.72 3.46 -10.05
CA SER A 34 5.11 2.77 -8.84
C SER A 34 5.44 1.31 -9.08
N ASP A 35 6.20 0.68 -8.17
CA ASP A 35 6.41 -0.76 -8.22
C ASP A 35 5.09 -1.54 -8.14
N ASP A 36 4.21 -1.18 -7.22
CA ASP A 36 2.88 -1.80 -7.07
C ASP A 36 2.04 -1.72 -8.35
N ALA A 37 2.17 -0.65 -9.13
CA ALA A 37 1.45 -0.55 -10.40
C ALA A 37 1.92 -1.63 -11.39
N TYR A 38 3.21 -1.98 -11.41
CA TYR A 38 3.72 -3.05 -12.29
C TYR A 38 3.14 -4.43 -11.95
N ILE A 39 2.69 -4.67 -10.70
CA ILE A 39 1.92 -5.88 -10.38
C ILE A 39 0.65 -5.94 -11.25
N THR A 40 -0.08 -4.82 -11.31
CA THR A 40 -1.28 -4.71 -12.16
C THR A 40 -0.93 -4.77 -13.64
N LEU A 41 0.12 -4.08 -14.10
CA LEU A 41 0.52 -4.07 -15.50
C LEU A 41 0.95 -5.46 -16.01
N ARG A 42 1.57 -6.28 -15.15
CA ARG A 42 1.83 -7.68 -15.44
C ARG A 42 0.54 -8.46 -15.70
N VAL A 43 -0.48 -8.26 -14.84
CA VAL A 43 -1.79 -8.91 -15.02
C VAL A 43 -2.50 -8.40 -16.28
N VAL A 44 -2.38 -7.11 -16.61
CA VAL A 44 -2.91 -6.53 -17.87
C VAL A 44 -2.30 -7.22 -19.07
N LEU A 45 -0.97 -7.38 -19.12
CA LEU A 45 -0.30 -8.04 -20.23
C LEU A 45 -0.66 -9.53 -20.30
N ASN A 46 -0.69 -10.24 -19.17
CA ASN A 46 -1.16 -11.62 -19.13
C ASN A 46 -2.59 -11.76 -19.67
N PHE A 47 -3.47 -10.83 -19.30
CA PHE A 47 -4.86 -10.85 -19.77
C PHE A 47 -4.98 -10.58 -21.28
N THR A 48 -4.29 -9.56 -21.77
CA THR A 48 -4.34 -9.15 -23.18
C THR A 48 -3.62 -10.12 -24.13
N THR A 49 -2.73 -10.98 -23.60
CA THR A 49 -2.01 -12.02 -24.37
C THR A 49 -2.60 -13.42 -24.19
N GLY A 50 -3.76 -13.56 -23.53
CA GLY A 50 -4.53 -14.79 -23.47
C GLY A 50 -4.28 -15.68 -22.25
N HIS A 51 -3.33 -15.34 -21.35
CA HIS A 51 -3.09 -16.11 -20.12
C HIS A 51 -4.21 -15.94 -19.06
N GLY A 52 -5.05 -14.91 -19.22
CA GLY A 52 -6.10 -14.56 -18.28
C GLY A 52 -5.68 -13.48 -17.27
N PRO A 53 -6.62 -12.99 -16.43
CA PRO A 53 -6.37 -11.91 -15.47
C PRO A 53 -5.61 -12.43 -14.22
N ILE A 54 -4.41 -12.95 -14.40
CA ILE A 54 -3.60 -13.67 -13.40
C ILE A 54 -2.20 -13.05 -13.29
N PHE A 55 -1.58 -13.16 -12.12
CA PHE A 55 -0.21 -12.68 -11.89
C PHE A 55 0.84 -13.70 -12.31
N ASN A 56 0.81 -14.91 -11.77
CA ASN A 56 1.61 -16.06 -12.21
C ASN A 56 0.79 -16.94 -13.16
N TRP A 57 1.40 -17.44 -14.22
CA TRP A 57 0.67 -18.20 -15.26
C TRP A 57 0.05 -19.52 -14.77
N GLU A 58 0.64 -20.07 -13.72
CA GLU A 58 0.24 -21.38 -13.22
C GLU A 58 -0.98 -21.36 -12.28
N GLU A 59 -1.45 -20.15 -11.88
CA GLU A 59 -2.47 -20.04 -10.84
C GLU A 59 -3.38 -18.82 -11.00
N ARG A 60 -4.64 -19.00 -10.66
CA ARG A 60 -5.64 -17.94 -10.67
C ARG A 60 -5.65 -17.23 -9.33
N VAL A 61 -4.88 -16.15 -9.25
CA VAL A 61 -4.81 -15.28 -8.07
C VAL A 61 -5.08 -13.84 -8.48
N GLN A 62 -6.01 -13.19 -7.79
CA GLN A 62 -6.29 -11.77 -7.99
C GLN A 62 -5.23 -10.93 -7.27
N GLY A 63 -4.14 -10.59 -7.98
CA GLY A 63 -3.04 -9.78 -7.45
C GLY A 63 -3.30 -8.26 -7.47
N TYR A 64 -4.43 -7.80 -7.98
CA TYR A 64 -4.84 -6.40 -8.07
C TYR A 64 -6.13 -6.15 -7.27
N THR A 65 -6.28 -4.93 -6.75
CA THR A 65 -7.40 -4.53 -5.86
C THR A 65 -8.45 -3.67 -6.53
N HIS A 66 -8.23 -3.27 -7.80
CA HIS A 66 -8.96 -2.23 -8.53
C HIS A 66 -9.44 -2.73 -9.91
N PRO A 67 -10.48 -3.59 -9.93
CA PRO A 67 -11.00 -4.17 -11.18
C PRO A 67 -11.31 -3.16 -12.28
N VAL A 68 -11.90 -2.02 -11.95
CA VAL A 68 -12.27 -1.00 -12.95
C VAL A 68 -11.03 -0.41 -13.62
N TRP A 69 -10.01 -0.07 -12.83
CA TRP A 69 -8.75 0.44 -13.36
C TRP A 69 -8.02 -0.62 -14.20
N PHE A 70 -7.97 -1.86 -13.71
CA PHE A 70 -7.42 -3.00 -14.45
C PHE A 70 -8.09 -3.19 -15.82
N LEU A 71 -9.45 -3.19 -15.89
CA LEU A 71 -10.18 -3.36 -17.15
C LEU A 71 -9.95 -2.17 -18.10
N LEU A 72 -9.89 -0.95 -17.57
CA LEU A 72 -9.60 0.25 -18.37
C LEU A 72 -8.19 0.18 -18.98
N LEU A 73 -7.18 -0.18 -18.19
CA LEU A 73 -5.82 -0.37 -18.68
C LEU A 73 -5.72 -1.52 -19.68
N SER A 74 -6.45 -2.61 -19.46
CA SER A 74 -6.49 -3.76 -20.38
C SER A 74 -7.08 -3.38 -21.72
N LEU A 75 -8.22 -2.66 -21.74
CA LEU A 75 -8.83 -2.15 -22.96
C LEU A 75 -7.90 -1.19 -23.70
N GLY A 76 -7.30 -0.23 -22.97
CA GLY A 76 -6.37 0.72 -23.55
C GLY A 76 -5.12 0.01 -24.11
N THR A 77 -4.57 -0.98 -23.42
CA THR A 77 -3.42 -1.74 -23.89
C THR A 77 -3.77 -2.57 -25.13
N TYR A 78 -4.95 -3.18 -25.15
CA TYR A 78 -5.43 -3.93 -26.32
C TYR A 78 -5.56 -3.04 -27.56
N VAL A 79 -6.03 -1.80 -27.39
CA VAL A 79 -6.25 -0.85 -28.51
C VAL A 79 -4.95 -0.16 -28.96
N PHE A 80 -4.11 0.28 -28.00
CA PHE A 80 -2.94 1.14 -28.26
C PHE A 80 -1.60 0.42 -28.16
N GLY A 81 -1.56 -0.80 -27.66
CA GLY A 81 -0.41 -1.69 -27.64
C GLY A 81 0.56 -1.53 -26.48
N HIS A 82 0.94 -0.33 -26.06
CA HIS A 82 2.02 -0.14 -25.10
C HIS A 82 1.52 0.20 -23.70
N VAL A 83 1.49 -0.80 -22.81
CA VAL A 83 0.88 -0.73 -21.47
C VAL A 83 1.36 0.44 -20.61
N GLU A 84 2.67 0.74 -20.57
CA GLU A 84 3.21 1.83 -19.76
C GLU A 84 2.77 3.21 -20.28
N TYR A 85 2.77 3.43 -21.61
CA TYR A 85 2.29 4.68 -22.20
C TYR A 85 0.78 4.84 -22.04
N VAL A 86 0.01 3.76 -22.16
CA VAL A 86 -1.44 3.76 -21.84
C VAL A 86 -1.67 4.17 -20.39
N THR A 87 -0.88 3.63 -19.46
CA THR A 87 -0.97 3.96 -18.04
C THR A 87 -0.70 5.44 -17.77
N PHE A 88 0.37 6.00 -18.34
CA PHE A 88 0.65 7.42 -18.25
C PHE A 88 -0.47 8.28 -18.86
N ALA A 89 -0.89 7.94 -20.08
CA ALA A 89 -1.91 8.69 -20.80
C ALA A 89 -3.24 8.72 -20.03
N PHE A 90 -3.71 7.58 -19.54
CA PHE A 90 -4.97 7.50 -18.80
C PHE A 90 -4.88 8.16 -17.42
N SER A 91 -3.77 8.00 -16.72
CA SER A 91 -3.56 8.67 -15.43
C SER A 91 -3.53 10.18 -15.58
N ILE A 92 -2.73 10.69 -16.52
CA ILE A 92 -2.57 12.14 -16.76
C ILE A 92 -3.89 12.74 -17.29
N ALA A 93 -4.54 12.09 -18.28
CA ALA A 93 -5.80 12.59 -18.85
C ALA A 93 -6.91 12.63 -17.78
N THR A 94 -7.04 11.57 -16.96
CA THR A 94 -8.05 11.53 -15.91
C THR A 94 -7.78 12.58 -14.82
N SER A 95 -6.51 12.72 -14.38
CA SER A 95 -6.13 13.72 -13.37
C SER A 95 -6.32 15.15 -13.88
N LEU A 96 -6.00 15.40 -15.14
CA LEU A 96 -6.25 16.71 -15.77
C LEU A 96 -7.76 17.00 -15.87
N ALA A 97 -8.56 16.00 -16.25
CA ALA A 97 -10.02 16.13 -16.29
C ALA A 97 -10.60 16.41 -14.88
N VAL A 98 -10.12 15.72 -13.84
CA VAL A 98 -10.49 15.97 -12.44
C VAL A 98 -10.13 17.40 -12.03
N PHE A 99 -8.92 17.86 -12.34
CA PHE A 99 -8.46 19.21 -12.02
C PHE A 99 -9.33 20.28 -12.71
N VAL A 100 -9.55 20.14 -14.02
CA VAL A 100 -10.39 21.07 -14.78
C VAL A 100 -11.84 21.06 -14.28
N ALA A 101 -12.41 19.88 -14.03
CA ALA A 101 -13.76 19.75 -13.49
C ALA A 101 -13.87 20.39 -12.10
N LEU A 102 -12.88 20.20 -11.25
CA LEU A 102 -12.80 20.82 -9.93
C LEU A 102 -12.80 22.35 -10.05
N LEU A 103 -11.94 22.93 -10.88
CA LEU A 103 -11.86 24.38 -11.08
C LEU A 103 -13.10 24.95 -11.79
N ARG A 104 -13.72 24.18 -12.68
CA ARG A 104 -14.91 24.61 -13.43
C ARG A 104 -16.17 24.65 -12.59
N TRP A 105 -16.27 23.73 -11.63
CA TRP A 105 -17.52 23.47 -10.93
C TRP A 105 -17.54 23.90 -9.47
N ALA A 106 -16.43 23.74 -8.71
CA ALA A 106 -16.44 24.00 -7.27
C ALA A 106 -16.40 25.49 -6.90
N PRO A 107 -15.52 26.35 -7.47
CA PRO A 107 -15.34 27.73 -7.02
C PRO A 107 -16.56 28.64 -7.21
N GLN A 108 -16.69 29.64 -6.32
CA GLN A 108 -17.72 30.67 -6.39
C GLN A 108 -17.26 31.94 -7.11
N ASN A 109 -15.95 32.11 -7.29
CA ASN A 109 -15.31 33.25 -7.92
C ASN A 109 -13.87 32.92 -8.35
N TYR A 110 -13.20 33.82 -9.06
CA TYR A 110 -11.81 33.62 -9.51
C TYR A 110 -10.80 33.51 -8.38
N TYR A 111 -11.01 34.18 -7.24
CA TYR A 111 -10.11 34.07 -6.10
C TYR A 111 -10.14 32.65 -5.50
N ALA A 112 -11.34 32.11 -5.28
CA ALA A 112 -11.51 30.72 -4.82
C ALA A 112 -10.94 29.71 -5.84
N MET A 113 -11.13 29.96 -7.14
CA MET A 113 -10.56 29.14 -8.21
C MET A 113 -9.03 29.14 -8.15
N PHE A 114 -8.41 30.31 -7.95
CA PHE A 114 -6.96 30.42 -7.80
C PHE A 114 -6.45 29.61 -6.60
N LEU A 115 -7.07 29.78 -5.42
CA LEU A 115 -6.64 29.05 -4.21
C LEU A 115 -6.80 27.53 -4.35
N VAL A 116 -7.92 27.06 -4.89
CA VAL A 116 -8.16 25.63 -5.14
C VAL A 116 -7.12 25.08 -6.12
N GLY A 117 -6.83 25.79 -7.20
CA GLY A 117 -5.79 25.44 -8.16
C GLY A 117 -4.39 25.41 -7.55
N LEU A 118 -4.07 26.42 -6.71
CA LEU A 118 -2.80 26.51 -6.02
C LEU A 118 -2.61 25.34 -5.03
N LEU A 119 -3.61 25.05 -4.20
CA LEU A 119 -3.59 23.91 -3.29
C LEU A 119 -3.39 22.60 -4.05
N ALA A 120 -4.13 22.38 -5.14
CA ALA A 120 -3.99 21.18 -5.95
C ALA A 120 -2.58 21.04 -6.58
N CYS A 121 -2.00 22.13 -7.07
CA CYS A 121 -0.66 22.12 -7.64
C CYS A 121 0.45 21.95 -6.60
N LEU A 122 0.24 22.38 -5.35
CA LEU A 122 1.25 22.30 -4.28
C LEU A 122 1.10 21.05 -3.40
N SER A 123 -0.01 20.34 -3.45
CA SER A 123 -0.20 19.08 -2.72
C SER A 123 0.66 17.98 -3.32
N LYS A 124 1.65 17.50 -2.55
CA LYS A 124 2.50 16.39 -2.96
C LYS A 124 1.67 15.12 -3.15
N SER A 125 0.78 14.81 -2.20
CA SER A 125 -0.10 13.63 -2.27
C SER A 125 -0.97 13.61 -3.53
N PHE A 126 -1.56 14.74 -3.90
CA PHE A 126 -2.39 14.83 -5.10
C PHE A 126 -1.56 14.68 -6.38
N VAL A 127 -0.44 15.42 -6.49
CA VAL A 127 0.43 15.41 -7.69
C VAL A 127 1.08 14.03 -7.87
N ASP A 128 1.65 13.45 -6.82
CA ASP A 128 2.36 12.17 -6.91
C ASP A 128 1.43 11.04 -7.34
N PHE A 129 0.23 10.97 -6.75
CA PHE A 129 -0.74 9.94 -7.09
C PHE A 129 -1.67 10.29 -8.27
N SER A 130 -1.41 11.40 -8.95
CA SER A 130 -2.04 11.72 -10.24
C SER A 130 -1.45 10.95 -11.42
N SER A 131 -0.27 10.32 -11.27
CA SER A 131 0.42 9.64 -12.37
C SER A 131 1.17 8.38 -11.96
N SER A 132 1.00 7.91 -10.72
CA SER A 132 1.72 6.74 -10.14
C SER A 132 1.43 5.40 -10.80
N GLY A 133 0.53 5.35 -11.78
CA GLY A 133 0.04 4.11 -12.41
C GLY A 133 -1.02 3.39 -11.58
N LEU A 134 -1.31 3.86 -10.37
CA LEU A 134 -2.35 3.32 -9.50
C LEU A 134 -3.73 3.92 -9.81
N GLU A 135 -4.75 3.41 -9.17
CA GLU A 135 -6.18 3.72 -9.36
C GLU A 135 -6.63 5.11 -8.85
N ASN A 136 -5.73 5.86 -8.21
CA ASN A 136 -6.06 7.15 -7.58
C ASN A 136 -6.73 8.17 -8.52
N PRO A 137 -6.26 8.39 -9.77
CA PRO A 137 -6.91 9.34 -10.68
C PRO A 137 -8.39 9.04 -10.91
N LEU A 138 -8.70 7.77 -11.15
CA LEU A 138 -10.07 7.32 -11.40
C LEU A 138 -10.94 7.41 -10.14
N SER A 139 -10.35 7.13 -8.97
CA SER A 139 -11.01 7.31 -7.67
C SER A 139 -11.38 8.78 -7.42
N HIS A 140 -10.47 9.71 -7.72
CA HIS A 140 -10.71 11.14 -7.62
C HIS A 140 -11.86 11.57 -8.55
N ALA A 141 -11.92 11.03 -9.78
CA ALA A 141 -12.99 11.31 -10.72
C ALA A 141 -14.36 10.84 -10.19
N PHE A 142 -14.46 9.61 -9.68
CA PHE A 142 -15.70 9.10 -9.12
C PHE A 142 -16.15 9.88 -7.88
N LEU A 143 -15.25 10.21 -6.97
CA LEU A 143 -15.57 11.03 -5.79
C LEU A 143 -16.10 12.41 -6.20
N LEU A 144 -15.42 13.07 -7.13
CA LEU A 144 -15.85 14.38 -7.61
C LEU A 144 -17.22 14.32 -8.32
N LEU A 145 -17.48 13.29 -9.12
CA LEU A 145 -18.77 13.05 -9.76
C LEU A 145 -19.89 12.80 -8.75
N ILE A 146 -19.63 12.00 -7.70
CA ILE A 146 -20.59 11.75 -6.62
C ILE A 146 -20.96 13.07 -5.92
N VAL A 147 -19.95 13.86 -5.55
CA VAL A 147 -20.16 15.17 -4.91
C VAL A 147 -20.92 16.12 -5.84
N PHE A 148 -20.59 16.13 -7.14
CA PHE A 148 -21.27 16.95 -8.15
C PHE A 148 -22.74 16.59 -8.30
N ILE A 149 -23.05 15.30 -8.58
CA ILE A 149 -24.45 14.84 -8.79
C ILE A 149 -25.28 15.04 -7.53
N SER A 150 -24.69 14.80 -6.34
CA SER A 150 -25.39 15.03 -5.08
C SER A 150 -25.78 16.50 -4.85
N SER A 151 -25.03 17.42 -5.46
CA SER A 151 -25.25 18.88 -5.34
C SER A 151 -26.20 19.44 -6.41
N LEU A 152 -26.57 18.66 -7.42
CA LEU A 152 -27.50 19.12 -8.45
C LEU A 152 -28.93 19.22 -7.88
N LYS A 153 -29.65 20.26 -8.31
CA LYS A 153 -31.10 20.35 -8.16
C LYS A 153 -31.73 19.47 -9.23
N VAL A 154 -32.01 18.24 -8.91
CA VAL A 154 -32.68 17.29 -9.81
C VAL A 154 -34.10 17.13 -9.30
N GLU A 155 -35.08 17.29 -10.19
CA GLU A 155 -36.52 17.11 -9.87
C GLU A 155 -36.80 15.67 -9.44
N ASP A 156 -36.15 14.71 -10.08
CA ASP A 156 -36.29 13.27 -9.78
C ASP A 156 -35.23 12.84 -8.74
N ALA A 157 -35.65 12.80 -7.48
CA ALA A 157 -34.81 12.35 -6.35
C ALA A 157 -34.39 10.87 -6.49
N GLU A 158 -35.23 10.02 -7.08
CA GLU A 158 -34.96 8.59 -7.29
C GLU A 158 -33.79 8.40 -8.26
N ARG A 159 -33.80 9.09 -9.41
CA ARG A 159 -32.69 9.05 -10.38
C ARG A 159 -31.39 9.55 -9.79
N ARG A 160 -31.43 10.61 -8.98
CA ARG A 160 -30.24 11.13 -8.31
C ARG A 160 -29.65 10.10 -7.34
N VAL A 161 -30.49 9.50 -6.49
CA VAL A 161 -30.07 8.45 -5.54
C VAL A 161 -29.47 7.27 -6.29
N LEU A 162 -30.14 6.78 -7.34
CA LEU A 162 -29.65 5.66 -8.14
C LEU A 162 -28.29 5.96 -8.77
N ALA A 163 -28.11 7.15 -9.36
CA ALA A 163 -26.84 7.56 -9.98
C ALA A 163 -25.69 7.61 -8.97
N VAL A 164 -25.94 8.15 -7.77
CA VAL A 164 -24.93 8.19 -6.69
C VAL A 164 -24.62 6.78 -6.18
N LEU A 165 -25.60 5.93 -5.99
CA LEU A 165 -25.39 4.55 -5.56
C LEU A 165 -24.63 3.72 -6.61
N LEU A 166 -24.93 3.86 -7.90
CA LEU A 166 -24.19 3.21 -8.99
C LEU A 166 -22.73 3.67 -9.03
N LEU A 167 -22.49 4.98 -8.95
CA LEU A 167 -21.12 5.51 -8.87
C LEU A 167 -20.38 5.02 -7.63
N CYS A 168 -21.06 4.86 -6.50
CA CYS A 168 -20.48 4.28 -5.28
C CYS A 168 -20.11 2.81 -5.49
N SER A 169 -20.93 2.02 -6.18
CA SER A 169 -20.62 0.62 -6.53
C SER A 169 -19.38 0.53 -7.43
N VAL A 170 -19.24 1.43 -8.41
CA VAL A 170 -18.07 1.49 -9.28
C VAL A 170 -16.84 2.01 -8.51
N LEU A 171 -17.00 2.97 -7.61
CA LEU A 171 -15.94 3.43 -6.70
C LEU A 171 -15.45 2.28 -5.81
N TYR A 172 -16.36 1.46 -5.25
CA TYR A 172 -16.03 0.26 -4.50
C TYR A 172 -15.17 -0.72 -5.31
N LEU A 173 -15.52 -0.94 -6.58
CA LEU A 173 -14.75 -1.78 -7.50
C LEU A 173 -13.40 -1.16 -7.91
N ASN A 174 -13.26 0.16 -7.78
CA ASN A 174 -11.99 0.82 -8.04
C ASN A 174 -11.14 0.93 -6.77
N ARG A 175 -11.78 1.25 -5.62
CA ARG A 175 -11.12 1.32 -4.32
C ARG A 175 -12.13 1.24 -3.18
N GLN A 176 -12.13 0.12 -2.50
CA GLN A 176 -13.17 -0.27 -1.54
C GLN A 176 -13.28 0.68 -0.33
N ASP A 177 -12.15 1.09 0.23
CA ASP A 177 -12.05 1.94 1.42
C ASP A 177 -12.65 3.34 1.23
N LEU A 178 -12.65 3.86 -0.01
CA LEU A 178 -13.14 5.21 -0.30
C LEU A 178 -14.66 5.36 -0.17
N VAL A 179 -15.41 4.25 -0.11
CA VAL A 179 -16.85 4.28 0.18
C VAL A 179 -17.12 4.96 1.52
N LEU A 180 -16.21 4.87 2.49
CA LEU A 180 -16.33 5.54 3.79
C LEU A 180 -16.49 7.05 3.67
N ILE A 181 -15.82 7.69 2.68
CA ILE A 181 -15.91 9.14 2.46
C ILE A 181 -17.32 9.55 2.04
N VAL A 182 -17.99 8.74 1.24
CA VAL A 182 -19.32 9.07 0.68
C VAL A 182 -20.47 8.40 1.42
N PHE A 183 -20.21 7.49 2.33
CA PHE A 183 -21.23 6.74 3.07
C PHE A 183 -22.24 7.63 3.81
N PRO A 184 -21.81 8.66 4.60
CA PRO A 184 -22.78 9.55 5.28
C PRO A 184 -23.63 10.34 4.30
N LEU A 185 -23.08 10.72 3.15
CA LEU A 185 -23.81 11.40 2.09
C LEU A 185 -24.87 10.49 1.46
N ILE A 186 -24.56 9.22 1.23
CA ILE A 186 -25.51 8.22 0.72
C ILE A 186 -26.68 8.07 1.69
N VAL A 187 -26.42 7.89 2.97
CA VAL A 187 -27.44 7.79 4.00
C VAL A 187 -28.34 9.03 4.00
N TYR A 188 -27.75 10.21 3.97
CA TYR A 188 -28.48 11.48 3.89
C TYR A 188 -29.40 11.53 2.67
N LEU A 189 -28.89 11.17 1.48
CA LEU A 189 -29.66 11.22 0.24
C LEU A 189 -30.86 10.24 0.26
N LEU A 190 -30.67 9.02 0.80
CA LEU A 190 -31.74 8.03 0.97
C LEU A 190 -32.86 8.54 1.90
N VAL A 191 -32.47 9.23 2.99
CA VAL A 191 -33.44 9.80 3.94
C VAL A 191 -34.19 10.99 3.30
N VAL A 192 -33.49 11.91 2.66
CA VAL A 192 -34.08 13.15 2.11
C VAL A 192 -34.93 12.88 0.87
N ALA A 193 -34.63 11.80 0.13
CA ALA A 193 -35.44 11.42 -1.04
C ALA A 193 -36.86 11.00 -0.67
N ARG A 194 -37.13 10.68 0.62
CA ARG A 194 -38.46 10.30 1.13
C ARG A 194 -39.14 9.18 0.33
N LEU A 195 -38.35 8.29 -0.26
CA LEU A 195 -38.86 7.12 -0.97
C LEU A 195 -39.33 6.05 0.03
N SER A 196 -40.24 5.19 -0.41
CA SER A 196 -40.63 4.05 0.41
C SER A 196 -39.46 3.11 0.66
N VAL A 197 -39.48 2.39 1.79
CA VAL A 197 -38.41 1.41 2.14
C VAL A 197 -38.17 0.42 0.99
N THR A 198 -39.26 -0.08 0.40
CA THR A 198 -39.19 -1.02 -0.74
C THR A 198 -38.47 -0.40 -1.95
N ARG A 199 -38.72 0.87 -2.25
CA ARG A 199 -37.99 1.58 -3.34
C ARG A 199 -36.53 1.72 -3.01
N ASN A 200 -36.18 2.17 -1.80
CA ASN A 200 -34.79 2.29 -1.38
C ASN A 200 -34.05 0.93 -1.49
N ILE A 201 -34.65 -0.17 -1.04
CA ILE A 201 -34.09 -1.52 -1.17
C ILE A 201 -33.87 -1.89 -2.64
N ARG A 202 -34.85 -1.62 -3.53
CA ARG A 202 -34.68 -1.87 -4.97
C ARG A 202 -33.52 -1.07 -5.58
N LEU A 203 -33.40 0.21 -5.25
CA LEU A 203 -32.31 1.07 -5.73
C LEU A 203 -30.94 0.56 -5.24
N ILE A 204 -30.83 0.19 -3.97
CA ILE A 204 -29.61 -0.36 -3.40
C ILE A 204 -29.26 -1.69 -4.09
N ALA A 205 -30.24 -2.60 -4.25
CA ALA A 205 -30.01 -3.88 -4.91
C ALA A 205 -29.57 -3.71 -6.37
N LEU A 206 -30.23 -2.79 -7.12
CA LEU A 206 -29.85 -2.50 -8.49
C LEU A 206 -28.45 -1.90 -8.57
N ALA A 207 -28.14 -0.94 -7.70
CA ALA A 207 -26.85 -0.29 -7.69
C ALA A 207 -25.70 -1.18 -7.20
N ALA A 208 -25.98 -2.17 -6.35
CA ALA A 208 -25.01 -3.17 -5.91
C ALA A 208 -24.67 -4.19 -7.00
N SER A 209 -25.47 -4.29 -8.07
CA SER A 209 -25.28 -5.33 -9.09
C SER A 209 -23.90 -5.36 -9.73
N PRO A 210 -23.19 -4.25 -10.06
CA PRO A 210 -21.84 -4.32 -10.60
C PRO A 210 -20.84 -4.94 -9.61
N ALA A 211 -20.94 -4.55 -8.33
CA ALA A 211 -20.09 -5.10 -7.28
C ALA A 211 -20.37 -6.59 -7.04
N LEU A 212 -21.65 -6.97 -6.98
CA LEU A 212 -22.06 -8.36 -6.79
C LEU A 212 -21.65 -9.25 -7.99
N LEU A 213 -21.78 -8.75 -9.21
CA LEU A 213 -21.30 -9.46 -10.42
C LEU A 213 -19.80 -9.69 -10.37
N TRP A 214 -19.03 -8.67 -9.96
CA TRP A 214 -17.58 -8.84 -9.80
C TRP A 214 -17.23 -9.82 -8.69
N LEU A 215 -17.86 -9.73 -7.53
CA LEU A 215 -17.62 -10.66 -6.42
C LEU A 215 -17.97 -12.11 -6.80
N SER A 216 -19.06 -12.29 -7.55
CA SER A 216 -19.45 -13.60 -8.08
C SER A 216 -18.44 -14.14 -9.09
N PHE A 217 -17.96 -13.27 -10.01
CA PHE A 217 -16.87 -13.61 -10.91
C PHE A 217 -15.60 -13.96 -10.15
N SER A 218 -15.23 -13.16 -9.16
CA SER A 218 -14.03 -13.38 -8.35
C SER A 218 -14.09 -14.72 -7.60
N LEU A 219 -15.23 -14.99 -6.97
CA LEU A 219 -15.47 -16.27 -6.27
C LEU A 219 -15.41 -17.45 -7.25
N PHE A 220 -16.01 -17.32 -8.42
CA PHE A 220 -15.99 -18.38 -9.43
C PHE A 220 -14.60 -18.57 -10.05
N TYR A 221 -13.95 -17.49 -10.48
CA TYR A 221 -12.69 -17.57 -11.24
C TYR A 221 -11.46 -17.78 -10.34
N TYR A 222 -11.32 -16.97 -9.28
CA TYR A 222 -10.19 -17.06 -8.34
C TYR A 222 -10.45 -18.01 -7.17
N GLY A 223 -11.71 -18.33 -6.89
CA GLY A 223 -12.13 -19.13 -5.74
C GLY A 223 -12.30 -18.34 -4.44
N PHE A 224 -12.06 -17.05 -4.47
CA PHE A 224 -12.16 -16.15 -3.33
C PHE A 224 -12.85 -14.85 -3.74
N PRO A 225 -13.77 -14.29 -2.91
CA PRO A 225 -14.52 -13.09 -3.28
C PRO A 225 -13.67 -11.82 -3.27
N PHE A 226 -12.62 -11.76 -2.45
CA PHE A 226 -11.77 -10.59 -2.31
C PHE A 226 -10.40 -10.79 -2.95
N PRO A 227 -9.69 -9.70 -3.33
CA PRO A 227 -8.34 -9.79 -3.85
C PRO A 227 -7.37 -10.38 -2.82
N ASN A 228 -6.34 -11.04 -3.29
CA ASN A 228 -5.37 -11.72 -2.42
C ASN A 228 -4.72 -10.77 -1.41
N THR A 229 -4.49 -9.52 -1.80
CA THR A 229 -3.98 -8.44 -0.96
C THR A 229 -4.84 -8.18 0.27
N ALA A 230 -6.18 -8.38 0.19
CA ALA A 230 -7.06 -8.23 1.35
C ALA A 230 -6.76 -9.28 2.42
N TYR A 231 -6.59 -10.54 2.02
CA TYR A 231 -6.19 -11.60 2.95
C TYR A 231 -4.80 -11.35 3.54
N ALA A 232 -3.87 -10.88 2.71
CA ALA A 232 -2.50 -10.58 3.14
C ALA A 232 -2.42 -9.45 4.18
N LYS A 233 -3.25 -8.41 4.06
CA LYS A 233 -3.20 -7.21 4.90
C LYS A 233 -4.13 -7.24 6.10
N LEU A 234 -5.28 -7.91 5.99
CA LEU A 234 -6.29 -7.96 7.06
C LEU A 234 -6.10 -9.16 8.01
N GLY A 235 -5.56 -10.26 7.51
CA GLY A 235 -5.34 -11.50 8.29
C GLY A 235 -3.98 -11.56 8.99
N THR A 236 -3.38 -10.44 9.35
CA THR A 236 -2.02 -10.39 9.90
C THR A 236 -1.90 -10.83 11.37
N GLY A 237 -3.00 -10.78 12.13
CA GLY A 237 -2.97 -11.01 13.58
C GLY A 237 -2.36 -9.84 14.39
N ILE A 238 -2.14 -8.67 13.76
CA ILE A 238 -1.59 -7.49 14.45
C ILE A 238 -2.71 -6.74 15.16
N ASP A 239 -2.56 -6.52 16.45
CA ASP A 239 -3.55 -5.87 17.30
C ASP A 239 -3.69 -4.37 17.04
N LEU A 240 -4.83 -3.80 17.48
CA LEU A 240 -5.12 -2.37 17.29
C LEU A 240 -4.15 -1.46 18.05
N ASP A 241 -3.67 -1.88 19.22
CA ASP A 241 -2.70 -1.13 20.04
C ASP A 241 -1.36 -0.93 19.33
N VAL A 242 -0.99 -1.82 18.41
CA VAL A 242 0.18 -1.70 17.54
C VAL A 242 -0.14 -0.88 16.28
N ARG A 243 -1.33 -1.07 15.70
CA ARG A 243 -1.71 -0.37 14.44
C ARG A 243 -2.01 1.10 14.62
N ILE A 244 -2.73 1.48 15.69
CA ILE A 244 -3.13 2.88 15.92
C ILE A 244 -1.92 3.83 16.04
N PRO A 245 -0.87 3.55 16.83
CA PRO A 245 0.33 4.40 16.86
C PRO A 245 0.98 4.60 15.49
N ARG A 246 1.01 3.57 14.67
CA ARG A 246 1.55 3.65 13.29
C ARG A 246 0.69 4.53 12.37
N GLY A 247 -0.63 4.41 12.48
CA GLY A 247 -1.55 5.26 11.74
C GLY A 247 -1.45 6.73 12.14
N ILE A 248 -1.25 7.01 13.43
CA ILE A 248 -0.96 8.36 13.91
C ILE A 248 0.38 8.85 13.36
N GLU A 249 1.41 8.00 13.36
CA GLU A 249 2.72 8.34 12.78
C GLU A 249 2.61 8.63 11.26
N TYR A 250 1.74 7.93 10.53
CA TYR A 250 1.47 8.23 9.12
C TYR A 250 0.94 9.66 8.92
N LEU A 251 -0.01 10.09 9.77
CA LEU A 251 -0.51 11.46 9.73
C LEU A 251 0.56 12.48 10.18
N ARG A 252 1.32 12.17 11.24
CA ARG A 252 2.42 13.02 11.71
C ARG A 252 3.51 13.19 10.66
N HIS A 253 3.89 12.11 9.98
CA HIS A 253 4.82 12.15 8.87
C HIS A 253 4.33 13.10 7.76
N SER A 254 3.03 13.03 7.43
CA SER A 254 2.43 13.89 6.42
C SER A 254 2.38 15.37 6.82
N VAL A 255 2.29 15.71 8.13
CA VAL A 255 2.40 17.10 8.61
C VAL A 255 3.75 17.70 8.23
N VAL A 256 4.81 16.91 8.27
CA VAL A 256 6.18 17.38 7.97
C VAL A 256 6.48 17.35 6.48
N ARG A 257 6.03 16.30 5.79
CA ARG A 257 6.40 16.03 4.40
C ARG A 257 5.45 16.63 3.36
N ASP A 258 4.17 16.77 3.70
CA ASP A 258 3.13 17.33 2.82
C ASP A 258 2.08 18.12 3.63
N PRO A 259 2.49 19.20 4.33
CA PRO A 259 1.57 19.99 5.14
C PRO A 259 0.47 20.65 4.32
N VAL A 260 0.68 20.89 3.03
CA VAL A 260 -0.31 21.51 2.13
C VAL A 260 -1.54 20.61 1.99
N THR A 261 -1.35 19.31 1.84
CA THR A 261 -2.46 18.35 1.72
C THR A 261 -3.31 18.33 2.99
N LEU A 262 -2.68 18.22 4.16
CA LEU A 262 -3.41 18.23 5.43
C LEU A 262 -4.07 19.58 5.72
N PHE A 263 -3.43 20.69 5.37
CA PHE A 263 -4.02 22.02 5.47
C PHE A 263 -5.26 22.14 4.58
N GLY A 264 -5.19 21.67 3.33
CA GLY A 264 -6.34 21.66 2.42
C GLY A 264 -7.49 20.78 2.93
N ILE A 265 -7.20 19.62 3.51
CA ILE A 265 -8.20 18.76 4.17
C ILE A 265 -8.84 19.48 5.36
N ALA A 266 -8.03 20.07 6.25
CA ALA A 266 -8.52 20.76 7.45
C ALA A 266 -9.38 21.98 7.11
N VAL A 267 -8.91 22.85 6.21
CA VAL A 267 -9.65 24.05 5.79
C VAL A 267 -10.91 23.66 5.04
N GLY A 268 -10.84 22.71 4.08
CA GLY A 268 -12.01 22.22 3.37
C GLY A 268 -13.06 21.61 4.30
N SER A 269 -12.63 20.86 5.32
CA SER A 269 -13.51 20.32 6.35
C SER A 269 -14.15 21.43 7.18
N LEU A 270 -13.40 22.44 7.59
CA LEU A 270 -13.93 23.59 8.32
C LEU A 270 -15.06 24.28 7.52
N PHE A 271 -14.81 24.58 6.25
CA PHE A 271 -15.85 25.18 5.37
C PHE A 271 -17.03 24.23 5.15
N GLY A 272 -16.81 22.93 5.12
CA GLY A 272 -17.86 21.91 4.96
C GLY A 272 -18.81 21.85 6.14
N LEU A 273 -18.35 22.06 7.38
CA LEU A 273 -19.19 22.12 8.58
C LEU A 273 -20.26 23.20 8.48
N PHE A 274 -19.93 24.32 7.83
CA PHE A 274 -20.85 25.44 7.61
C PHE A 274 -21.56 25.37 6.24
N GLY A 275 -21.15 24.47 5.34
CA GLY A 275 -21.61 24.32 3.96
C GLY A 275 -22.97 23.64 3.76
N GLY A 276 -23.75 23.47 4.83
CA GLY A 276 -25.05 22.79 4.78
C GLY A 276 -24.94 21.26 4.89
N PRO A 277 -26.06 20.52 4.72
CA PRO A 277 -26.11 19.08 5.03
C PRO A 277 -25.12 18.24 4.22
N ILE A 278 -25.00 18.48 2.91
CA ILE A 278 -24.07 17.74 2.03
C ILE A 278 -22.62 17.97 2.48
N GLY A 279 -22.24 19.23 2.79
CA GLY A 279 -20.90 19.55 3.28
C GLY A 279 -20.59 18.81 4.58
N ARG A 280 -21.52 18.82 5.53
CA ARG A 280 -21.38 18.11 6.82
C ARG A 280 -21.27 16.61 6.65
N CYS A 281 -22.06 16.01 5.75
CA CYS A 281 -21.94 14.57 5.43
C CYS A 281 -20.56 14.22 4.86
N LEU A 282 -20.04 15.04 3.95
CA LEU A 282 -18.72 14.84 3.35
C LEU A 282 -17.60 14.99 4.40
N VAL A 283 -17.70 15.98 5.28
CA VAL A 283 -16.73 16.14 6.40
C VAL A 283 -16.76 14.94 7.32
N PHE A 284 -17.96 14.46 7.68
CA PHE A 284 -18.07 13.26 8.51
C PHE A 284 -17.48 12.03 7.80
N GLY A 285 -17.69 11.89 6.48
CA GLY A 285 -17.08 10.85 5.68
C GLY A 285 -15.55 10.94 5.62
N VAL A 286 -15.00 12.15 5.47
CA VAL A 286 -13.55 12.39 5.55
C VAL A 286 -13.00 11.98 6.92
N CYS A 287 -13.69 12.36 8.01
CA CYS A 287 -13.29 11.95 9.36
C CYS A 287 -13.33 10.42 9.55
N LEU A 288 -14.39 9.75 9.08
CA LEU A 288 -14.48 8.28 9.11
C LEU A 288 -13.31 7.64 8.37
N TYR A 289 -12.96 8.18 7.21
CA TYR A 289 -11.86 7.66 6.41
C TYR A 289 -10.49 7.90 7.07
N LEU A 290 -10.28 9.05 7.70
CA LEU A 290 -9.05 9.31 8.48
C LEU A 290 -8.95 8.38 9.70
N CYS A 291 -10.06 8.12 10.40
CA CYS A 291 -10.10 7.11 11.47
C CYS A 291 -9.78 5.71 10.95
N TYR A 292 -10.28 5.35 9.77
CA TYR A 292 -9.95 4.08 9.12
C TYR A 292 -8.44 4.00 8.82
N ILE A 293 -7.83 5.05 8.23
CA ILE A 293 -6.38 5.09 7.98
C ILE A 293 -5.60 4.83 9.27
N VAL A 294 -5.98 5.48 10.37
CA VAL A 294 -5.34 5.27 11.67
C VAL A 294 -5.52 3.83 12.15
N SER A 295 -6.72 3.27 12.03
CA SER A 295 -7.03 1.92 12.50
C SER A 295 -6.28 0.80 11.78
N ILE A 296 -5.93 1.00 10.50
CA ILE A 296 -5.17 0.01 9.71
C ILE A 296 -3.65 0.20 9.82
N GLY A 297 -3.18 1.24 10.54
CA GLY A 297 -1.76 1.55 10.70
C GLY A 297 -1.16 2.44 9.61
N GLY A 298 -1.98 3.16 8.82
CA GLY A 298 -1.51 3.99 7.72
C GLY A 298 -1.16 3.21 6.46
N ASP A 299 -0.18 3.73 5.71
CA ASP A 299 0.38 3.10 4.51
C ASP A 299 1.90 3.26 4.50
N PHE A 300 2.59 2.41 3.74
CA PHE A 300 4.02 2.58 3.48
C PHE A 300 4.30 3.65 2.41
N MET A 301 3.33 4.00 1.60
CA MET A 301 3.44 5.06 0.59
C MET A 301 3.04 6.40 1.19
N GLU A 302 4.00 7.33 1.25
CA GLU A 302 3.77 8.70 1.71
C GLU A 302 2.63 9.36 0.94
N GLY A 303 1.59 9.82 1.65
CA GLY A 303 0.50 10.63 1.09
C GLY A 303 -0.56 9.91 0.27
N ARG A 304 -0.38 8.63 -0.12
CA ARG A 304 -1.30 7.92 -1.02
C ARG A 304 -2.76 8.00 -0.56
N PHE A 305 -3.01 7.71 0.70
CA PHE A 305 -4.37 7.69 1.24
C PHE A 305 -4.96 9.08 1.43
N LEU A 306 -4.13 10.12 1.52
CA LEU A 306 -4.59 11.50 1.75
C LEU A 306 -5.06 12.21 0.47
N SER A 307 -4.70 11.71 -0.71
CA SER A 307 -5.08 12.34 -1.98
C SER A 307 -6.60 12.37 -2.23
N ALA A 308 -7.32 11.31 -1.84
CA ALA A 308 -8.77 11.21 -2.02
C ALA A 308 -9.58 12.15 -1.10
N PRO A 309 -9.38 12.16 0.24
CA PRO A 309 -10.04 13.13 1.11
C PRO A 309 -9.65 14.57 0.78
N PHE A 310 -8.44 14.81 0.27
CA PHE A 310 -8.03 16.13 -0.20
C PHE A 310 -8.88 16.65 -1.36
N VAL A 311 -9.11 15.84 -2.41
CA VAL A 311 -9.94 16.23 -3.56
C VAL A 311 -11.38 16.58 -3.14
N VAL A 312 -11.97 15.77 -2.24
CA VAL A 312 -13.30 16.03 -1.68
C VAL A 312 -13.31 17.34 -0.88
N SER A 313 -12.28 17.55 -0.06
CA SER A 313 -12.15 18.78 0.75
C SER A 313 -11.95 20.02 -0.11
N LEU A 314 -11.21 19.93 -1.23
CA LEU A 314 -11.08 21.04 -2.19
C LEU A 314 -12.40 21.36 -2.88
N ALA A 315 -13.20 20.36 -3.25
CA ALA A 315 -14.53 20.57 -3.83
C ALA A 315 -15.46 21.28 -2.85
N VAL A 316 -15.42 20.92 -1.58
CA VAL A 316 -16.19 21.56 -0.50
C VAL A 316 -15.69 22.99 -0.24
N LEU A 317 -14.36 23.16 -0.14
CA LEU A 317 -13.72 24.48 0.04
C LEU A 317 -14.11 25.47 -1.06
N GLY A 318 -13.95 25.07 -2.32
CA GLY A 318 -14.28 25.92 -3.46
C GLY A 318 -15.72 26.40 -3.45
N ARG A 319 -16.64 25.55 -3.01
CA ARG A 319 -18.06 25.88 -2.87
C ARG A 319 -18.42 26.73 -1.67
N GLY A 320 -17.67 26.62 -0.57
CA GLY A 320 -17.89 27.38 0.66
C GLY A 320 -17.23 28.76 0.63
N LEU A 321 -16.25 28.97 -0.23
CA LEU A 321 -15.36 30.13 -0.17
C LEU A 321 -15.81 31.25 -1.14
N SER A 322 -16.52 32.25 -0.62
CA SER A 322 -16.99 33.41 -1.38
C SER A 322 -16.20 34.69 -1.11
N SER A 323 -15.62 34.84 0.08
CA SER A 323 -14.91 36.04 0.54
C SER A 323 -13.49 36.13 -0.04
N LYS A 324 -13.17 37.22 -0.76
CA LYS A 324 -11.81 37.52 -1.23
C LYS A 324 -10.80 37.63 -0.06
N HIS A 325 -11.19 38.20 1.07
CA HIS A 325 -10.30 38.35 2.23
C HIS A 325 -9.95 36.99 2.85
N ALA A 326 -10.92 36.08 2.94
CA ALA A 326 -10.66 34.72 3.40
C ALA A 326 -9.73 33.97 2.42
N VAL A 327 -9.89 34.19 1.09
CA VAL A 327 -8.96 33.61 0.10
C VAL A 327 -7.54 34.12 0.31
N PHE A 328 -7.33 35.43 0.47
CA PHE A 328 -6.00 35.97 0.73
C PHE A 328 -5.40 35.44 2.03
N ALA A 329 -6.21 35.40 3.12
CA ALA A 329 -5.79 34.85 4.41
C ALA A 329 -5.36 33.38 4.32
N LEU A 330 -5.94 32.58 3.42
CA LEU A 330 -5.57 31.17 3.20
C LEU A 330 -4.45 30.99 2.18
N THR A 331 -4.30 31.91 1.21
CA THR A 331 -3.24 31.84 0.19
C THR A 331 -1.84 31.98 0.79
N ILE A 332 -1.67 32.91 1.74
CA ILE A 332 -0.37 33.15 2.38
C ILE A 332 0.14 31.87 3.10
N PRO A 333 -0.61 31.26 4.03
CA PRO A 333 -0.16 30.01 4.66
C PRO A 333 0.02 28.88 3.63
N THR A 334 -0.79 28.79 2.57
CA THR A 334 -0.58 27.79 1.52
C THR A 334 0.79 27.92 0.85
N ILE A 335 1.21 29.14 0.52
CA ILE A 335 2.52 29.39 -0.08
C ILE A 335 3.65 29.10 0.92
N ILE A 336 3.50 29.54 2.16
CA ILE A 336 4.48 29.28 3.23
C ILE A 336 4.63 27.77 3.45
N LEU A 337 3.53 27.04 3.59
CA LEU A 337 3.56 25.58 3.78
C LEU A 337 4.20 24.88 2.57
N GLY A 338 3.92 25.32 1.36
CA GLY A 338 4.56 24.78 0.15
C GLY A 338 6.07 25.04 0.08
N ARG A 339 6.58 26.07 0.78
CA ARG A 339 8.03 26.40 0.83
C ARG A 339 8.77 25.71 1.95
N ILE A 340 8.12 25.51 3.11
CA ILE A 340 8.77 24.89 4.28
C ILE A 340 8.68 23.36 4.27
N THR A 341 7.98 22.77 3.31
CA THR A 341 7.89 21.32 3.14
C THR A 341 9.29 20.71 3.10
N ILE A 342 9.55 19.76 3.99
CA ILE A 342 10.83 19.06 4.05
C ILE A 342 10.85 18.00 2.96
N GLY A 343 11.76 18.20 2.02
CA GLY A 343 11.93 17.32 0.86
C GLY A 343 11.71 18.05 -0.45
N PRO A 344 11.93 17.39 -1.58
CA PRO A 344 11.75 18.00 -2.87
C PRO A 344 10.27 18.33 -3.07
N ASN A 345 10.00 19.56 -3.46
CA ASN A 345 8.64 19.98 -3.72
C ASN A 345 8.11 19.29 -4.99
N VAL A 346 6.81 19.43 -5.22
CA VAL A 346 6.13 18.85 -6.38
C VAL A 346 6.71 19.29 -7.73
N LEU A 347 7.45 20.40 -7.78
CA LEU A 347 8.10 20.92 -8.97
C LEU A 347 9.48 20.32 -9.22
N ALA A 348 10.05 19.58 -8.25
CA ALA A 348 11.30 18.86 -8.44
C ALA A 348 11.09 17.75 -9.48
N GLY A 349 11.70 17.94 -10.63
CA GLY A 349 11.62 17.03 -11.77
C GLY A 349 12.66 15.90 -11.68
N PRO A 350 13.25 15.49 -12.82
CA PRO A 350 14.14 14.33 -12.94
C PRO A 350 15.37 14.30 -12.03
N SER A 351 15.79 15.42 -11.46
CA SER A 351 16.87 15.48 -10.47
C SER A 351 16.49 14.94 -9.10
N TYR A 352 15.23 14.68 -8.87
CA TYR A 352 14.71 14.13 -7.63
C TYR A 352 14.83 12.60 -7.60
N SER A 353 15.77 12.08 -6.86
CA SER A 353 16.04 10.64 -6.85
C SER A 353 16.74 10.17 -5.59
N ASN A 354 16.77 8.86 -5.40
CA ASN A 354 17.51 8.15 -4.34
C ASN A 354 17.15 8.63 -2.93
N VAL A 355 15.88 8.93 -2.71
CA VAL A 355 15.39 9.26 -1.38
C VAL A 355 15.43 7.98 -0.52
N PRO A 356 16.18 7.98 0.58
CA PRO A 356 16.22 6.80 1.46
C PRO A 356 14.86 6.59 2.11
N VAL A 357 14.53 5.33 2.35
CA VAL A 357 13.33 4.99 3.14
C VAL A 357 13.59 5.38 4.60
N PRO A 358 12.76 6.19 5.23
CA PRO A 358 12.96 6.57 6.63
C PRO A 358 12.75 5.40 7.59
N SER A 359 13.27 5.51 8.82
CA SER A 359 13.15 4.48 9.85
C SER A 359 11.71 4.13 10.24
N ASN A 360 10.75 5.06 10.06
CA ASN A 360 9.33 4.79 10.29
C ASN A 360 8.64 4.00 9.15
N GLY A 361 9.33 3.69 8.06
CA GLY A 361 8.84 2.89 6.95
C GLY A 361 7.91 3.57 5.96
N ILE A 362 7.66 4.84 6.12
CA ILE A 362 6.79 5.60 5.23
C ILE A 362 7.64 6.20 4.12
N ALA A 363 7.58 5.61 2.94
CA ALA A 363 8.49 5.92 1.85
C ALA A 363 7.92 6.96 0.89
N ASP A 364 8.77 7.86 0.45
CA ASP A 364 8.53 8.67 -0.73
C ASP A 364 8.77 7.83 -2.00
N GLU A 365 7.74 7.11 -2.41
CA GLU A 365 7.83 6.17 -3.54
C GLU A 365 8.17 6.87 -4.86
N ARG A 366 7.71 8.11 -5.09
CA ARG A 366 8.13 8.87 -6.27
C ARG A 366 9.63 9.13 -6.26
N GLY A 367 10.19 9.55 -5.13
CA GLY A 367 11.63 9.78 -5.00
C GLY A 367 12.47 8.54 -5.23
N ILE A 368 11.95 7.37 -4.90
CA ILE A 368 12.62 6.07 -5.14
C ILE A 368 12.55 5.69 -6.63
N TRP A 369 11.41 5.86 -7.27
CA TRP A 369 11.12 5.26 -8.57
C TRP A 369 11.17 6.22 -9.76
N LEU A 370 11.13 7.56 -9.56
CA LEU A 370 11.05 8.53 -10.65
C LEU A 370 12.19 8.38 -11.68
N GLN A 371 13.42 8.17 -11.24
CA GLN A 371 14.53 7.98 -12.18
C GLN A 371 14.41 6.71 -13.02
N LYS A 372 13.92 5.63 -12.42
CA LYS A 372 13.81 4.33 -13.08
C LYS A 372 12.56 4.21 -13.95
N ASN A 373 11.44 4.75 -13.47
CA ASN A 373 10.11 4.52 -14.02
C ASN A 373 9.39 5.82 -14.42
N GLY A 374 10.06 6.97 -14.38
CA GLY A 374 9.49 8.26 -14.75
C GLY A 374 9.24 8.40 -16.26
N LEU A 375 8.25 9.20 -16.63
CA LEU A 375 7.92 9.44 -18.04
C LEU A 375 9.08 10.05 -18.82
N LEU A 376 9.76 11.03 -18.22
CA LEU A 376 10.85 11.77 -18.85
C LEU A 376 12.24 11.23 -18.52
N SER A 377 12.41 10.51 -17.41
CA SER A 377 13.71 10.07 -16.92
C SER A 377 13.96 8.57 -17.06
N GLY A 378 12.91 7.75 -16.93
CA GLY A 378 13.01 6.30 -16.91
C GLY A 378 12.98 5.65 -18.29
N SER A 379 13.58 4.46 -18.39
CA SER A 379 13.42 3.59 -19.56
C SER A 379 12.14 2.77 -19.45
N ARG A 380 11.48 2.51 -20.58
CA ARG A 380 10.32 1.61 -20.64
C ARG A 380 10.77 0.17 -20.47
N LEU A 381 10.09 -0.59 -19.61
CA LEU A 381 10.36 -2.01 -19.38
C LEU A 381 9.69 -2.89 -20.43
N TYR A 382 8.52 -2.51 -20.89
CA TYR A 382 7.81 -3.21 -21.95
C TYR A 382 8.51 -2.99 -23.31
N LYS A 383 8.87 -4.08 -23.97
CA LYS A 383 9.59 -4.07 -25.27
C LYS A 383 8.72 -4.54 -26.45
N GLY A 384 7.41 -4.65 -26.25
CA GLY A 384 6.48 -5.08 -27.30
C GLY A 384 6.38 -6.61 -27.49
N ASN A 385 7.07 -7.40 -26.70
CA ASN A 385 7.21 -8.85 -26.87
C ASN A 385 6.79 -9.64 -25.63
N TRP A 386 5.58 -9.42 -25.12
CA TRP A 386 5.06 -10.27 -24.04
C TRP A 386 4.67 -11.65 -24.59
N PRO A 387 5.10 -12.75 -23.94
CA PRO A 387 4.78 -14.08 -24.43
C PRO A 387 3.27 -14.32 -24.49
N THR A 388 2.82 -14.99 -25.55
CA THR A 388 1.42 -15.41 -25.71
C THR A 388 1.21 -16.83 -25.22
N THR A 389 -0.03 -17.22 -24.96
CA THR A 389 -0.40 -18.60 -24.65
C THR A 389 0.01 -19.52 -25.82
N GLY A 390 0.64 -20.66 -25.50
CA GLY A 390 1.16 -21.61 -26.51
C GLY A 390 2.68 -21.54 -26.71
N THR A 391 3.36 -20.51 -26.22
CA THR A 391 4.83 -20.45 -26.12
C THR A 391 5.39 -21.32 -24.98
N SER A 392 4.60 -22.27 -24.47
CA SER A 392 5.03 -23.12 -23.35
C SER A 392 6.29 -23.90 -23.74
N VAL A 393 7.37 -23.53 -23.11
CA VAL A 393 8.56 -24.38 -23.05
C VAL A 393 8.15 -25.63 -22.29
N ASN A 394 8.35 -26.80 -22.91
CA ASN A 394 8.16 -28.09 -22.25
C ASN A 394 9.23 -28.25 -21.15
N GLN A 395 9.02 -27.56 -20.01
CA GLN A 395 9.95 -27.59 -18.90
C GLN A 395 9.43 -28.56 -17.83
N THR A 396 10.31 -29.45 -17.39
CA THR A 396 10.07 -30.36 -16.27
C THR A 396 9.90 -29.60 -14.95
N SER A 397 10.40 -28.37 -14.89
CA SER A 397 10.29 -27.47 -13.73
C SER A 397 9.95 -26.04 -14.13
N ILE A 398 9.22 -25.33 -13.26
CA ILE A 398 8.90 -23.91 -13.43
C ILE A 398 10.06 -23.09 -12.88
N PRO A 399 10.61 -22.09 -13.60
CA PRO A 399 11.56 -21.16 -13.03
C PRO A 399 10.87 -20.35 -11.93
N THR A 400 11.40 -20.40 -10.71
CA THR A 400 10.85 -19.70 -9.54
C THR A 400 11.79 -18.62 -9.03
N ARG A 401 11.23 -17.55 -8.46
CA ARG A 401 11.99 -16.50 -7.77
C ARG A 401 11.24 -16.04 -6.53
N ILE A 402 11.97 -15.88 -5.43
CA ILE A 402 11.43 -15.36 -4.17
C ILE A 402 11.79 -13.88 -4.11
N THR A 403 10.79 -13.00 -4.00
CA THR A 403 11.01 -11.56 -3.85
C THR A 403 9.79 -10.85 -3.25
N CYS A 404 10.04 -9.79 -2.49
CA CYS A 404 9.02 -8.93 -1.92
C CYS A 404 9.27 -7.44 -2.29
N GLY A 405 10.47 -6.93 -2.12
CA GLY A 405 10.75 -5.49 -2.15
C GLY A 405 10.58 -4.76 -3.50
N SER A 406 10.73 -5.46 -4.62
CA SER A 406 10.56 -4.92 -5.99
C SER A 406 9.73 -5.88 -6.84
N LEU A 407 8.73 -6.49 -6.22
CA LEU A 407 7.92 -7.55 -6.83
C LEU A 407 7.33 -7.12 -8.18
N GLY A 408 6.77 -5.93 -8.25
CA GLY A 408 6.11 -5.44 -9.45
C GLY A 408 7.08 -5.34 -10.63
N ARG A 409 8.15 -4.59 -10.45
CA ARG A 409 9.12 -4.33 -11.52
C ARG A 409 9.89 -5.59 -11.93
N GLU A 410 10.35 -6.38 -10.97
CA GLU A 410 11.08 -7.63 -11.25
C GLU A 410 10.21 -8.64 -11.97
N SER A 411 8.98 -8.83 -11.52
CA SER A 411 8.05 -9.75 -12.16
C SER A 411 7.64 -9.30 -13.55
N PHE A 412 7.52 -8.01 -13.78
CA PHE A 412 7.21 -7.45 -15.08
C PHE A 412 8.35 -7.66 -16.10
N GLN A 413 9.60 -7.70 -15.65
CA GLN A 413 10.76 -7.98 -16.53
C GLN A 413 10.94 -9.47 -16.84
N SER A 414 10.29 -10.36 -16.10
CA SER A 414 10.49 -11.81 -16.19
C SER A 414 9.15 -12.55 -16.29
N PRO A 415 8.41 -12.42 -17.40
CA PRO A 415 7.03 -12.91 -17.52
C PRO A 415 6.88 -14.43 -17.29
N ALA A 416 7.85 -15.24 -17.73
CA ALA A 416 7.82 -16.70 -17.60
C ALA A 416 8.25 -17.23 -16.21
N VAL A 417 8.73 -16.35 -15.32
CA VAL A 417 9.14 -16.72 -13.96
C VAL A 417 7.93 -16.68 -13.02
N HIS A 418 7.77 -17.74 -12.24
CA HIS A 418 6.81 -17.76 -11.14
C HIS A 418 7.40 -17.06 -9.92
N PHE A 419 6.78 -16.01 -9.47
CA PHE A 419 7.22 -15.22 -8.32
C PHE A 419 6.51 -15.71 -7.06
N ILE A 420 7.29 -16.20 -6.11
CA ILE A 420 6.86 -16.49 -4.74
C ILE A 420 7.06 -15.20 -3.94
N ASP A 421 5.97 -14.69 -3.40
CA ASP A 421 5.94 -13.40 -2.73
C ASP A 421 5.81 -13.55 -1.20
N PRO A 422 6.90 -13.44 -0.43
CA PRO A 422 6.81 -13.50 1.04
C PRO A 422 5.98 -12.38 1.68
N CYS A 423 5.80 -11.23 1.00
CA CYS A 423 4.86 -10.18 1.40
C CYS A 423 3.39 -10.56 1.11
N ALA A 424 3.20 -11.66 0.41
CA ALA A 424 1.93 -12.33 0.16
C ALA A 424 0.87 -11.54 -0.61
N LEU A 425 1.25 -10.47 -1.32
CA LEU A 425 0.31 -9.71 -2.14
C LEU A 425 -0.25 -10.56 -3.29
N THR A 426 0.61 -11.44 -3.84
CA THR A 426 0.30 -12.26 -5.01
C THR A 426 0.35 -13.78 -4.75
N ASP A 427 0.80 -14.22 -3.58
CA ASP A 427 0.88 -15.63 -3.21
C ASP A 427 -0.36 -16.08 -2.42
N PRO A 428 -1.10 -17.10 -2.90
CA PRO A 428 -2.37 -17.47 -2.29
C PRO A 428 -2.25 -18.24 -0.99
N LEU A 429 -1.16 -18.98 -0.75
CA LEU A 429 -0.93 -19.67 0.52
C LEU A 429 -0.42 -18.67 1.57
N LEU A 430 0.64 -17.94 1.24
CA LEU A 430 1.30 -17.04 2.18
C LEU A 430 0.35 -15.93 2.66
N ALA A 431 -0.59 -15.47 1.83
CA ALA A 431 -1.60 -14.48 2.24
C ALA A 431 -2.50 -14.95 3.38
N ARG A 432 -2.55 -16.25 3.66
CA ARG A 432 -3.41 -16.87 4.67
C ARG A 432 -2.64 -17.45 5.85
N LEU A 433 -1.33 -17.27 5.84
CA LEU A 433 -0.44 -17.64 6.94
C LEU A 433 -0.12 -16.41 7.80
N PRO A 434 0.29 -16.59 9.07
CA PRO A 434 0.62 -15.48 9.96
C PRO A 434 1.87 -14.74 9.50
N THR A 435 1.99 -13.49 9.92
CA THR A 435 3.22 -12.71 9.71
C THR A 435 4.35 -13.22 10.58
N MET A 436 5.59 -13.02 10.12
CA MET A 436 6.80 -13.37 10.89
C MET A 436 6.90 -12.54 12.18
N SER A 437 6.62 -11.26 12.09
CA SER A 437 6.65 -10.33 13.22
C SER A 437 5.51 -9.33 13.14
N ILE A 438 5.03 -8.88 14.31
CA ILE A 438 4.03 -7.82 14.42
C ILE A 438 4.60 -6.44 14.08
N ASN A 439 5.91 -6.27 14.12
CA ASN A 439 6.61 -4.99 13.99
C ASN A 439 7.12 -4.70 12.58
N MET A 440 6.48 -5.26 11.55
CA MET A 440 6.87 -5.06 10.15
C MET A 440 6.35 -3.76 9.54
N ARG A 441 6.97 -3.34 8.44
CA ARG A 441 6.52 -2.21 7.61
C ARG A 441 5.09 -2.44 7.14
N VAL A 442 4.22 -1.46 7.31
CA VAL A 442 2.83 -1.55 6.85
C VAL A 442 2.79 -1.90 5.36
N GLY A 443 1.99 -2.91 5.01
CA GLY A 443 1.90 -3.39 3.63
C GLY A 443 2.97 -4.39 3.19
N HIS A 444 4.06 -4.56 3.96
CA HIS A 444 5.14 -5.53 3.72
C HIS A 444 5.22 -6.52 4.88
N PHE A 445 4.11 -7.19 5.16
CA PHE A 445 4.02 -8.18 6.22
C PHE A 445 4.60 -9.50 5.75
N LEU A 446 5.86 -9.73 6.01
CA LEU A 446 6.56 -10.96 5.60
C LEU A 446 5.99 -12.21 6.27
N ARG A 447 6.04 -13.32 5.55
CA ARG A 447 5.70 -14.67 6.02
C ARG A 447 6.89 -15.61 5.86
N TYR A 448 7.02 -16.53 6.77
CA TYR A 448 7.91 -17.65 6.56
C TYR A 448 7.41 -18.51 5.40
N LEU A 449 8.33 -18.98 4.56
CA LEU A 449 7.99 -19.97 3.57
C LEU A 449 7.92 -21.36 4.25
N PRO A 450 6.84 -22.11 4.05
CA PRO A 450 6.80 -23.50 4.47
C PRO A 450 7.98 -24.28 3.89
N VAL A 451 8.55 -25.20 4.67
CA VAL A 451 9.65 -26.05 4.21
C VAL A 451 9.25 -26.76 2.91
N HIS A 452 10.09 -26.66 1.88
CA HIS A 452 9.87 -27.18 0.52
C HIS A 452 8.72 -26.51 -0.27
N TYR A 453 8.25 -25.33 0.12
CA TYR A 453 7.21 -24.62 -0.61
C TYR A 453 7.70 -24.18 -2.01
N ASP A 454 8.87 -23.61 -2.10
CA ASP A 454 9.54 -23.23 -3.35
C ASP A 454 9.67 -24.41 -4.32
N ARG A 455 10.13 -25.55 -3.80
CA ARG A 455 10.22 -26.81 -4.56
C ARG A 455 8.84 -27.32 -4.97
N SER A 456 7.85 -27.19 -4.09
CA SER A 456 6.46 -27.55 -4.41
C SER A 456 5.91 -26.77 -5.61
N ILE A 457 6.23 -25.49 -5.71
CA ILE A 457 5.89 -24.65 -6.86
C ILE A 457 6.69 -25.09 -8.09
N GLN A 458 8.01 -25.18 -7.94
CA GLN A 458 8.95 -25.51 -9.03
C GLN A 458 8.58 -26.82 -9.73
N TYR A 459 8.30 -27.88 -8.97
CA TYR A 459 8.01 -29.21 -9.50
C TYR A 459 6.51 -29.51 -9.65
N ARG A 460 5.63 -28.56 -9.42
CA ARG A 460 4.16 -28.73 -9.46
C ARG A 460 3.64 -29.83 -8.54
N MET A 461 4.33 -30.13 -7.47
CA MET A 461 4.03 -31.19 -6.50
C MET A 461 3.82 -30.59 -5.12
N ASN A 462 3.04 -31.24 -4.26
CA ASN A 462 2.90 -30.81 -2.88
C ASN A 462 3.93 -31.54 -1.99
N LEU A 463 5.08 -30.91 -1.78
CA LEU A 463 6.22 -31.43 -1.03
C LEU A 463 6.26 -30.95 0.41
N LEU A 464 5.22 -30.24 0.88
CA LEU A 464 5.18 -29.72 2.25
C LEU A 464 5.22 -30.86 3.27
N SER A 465 6.00 -30.67 4.33
CA SER A 465 6.23 -31.70 5.36
C SER A 465 5.14 -31.70 6.43
N ASP A 466 4.65 -30.52 6.86
CA ASP A 466 3.60 -30.44 7.87
C ASP A 466 2.25 -30.89 7.30
N PRO A 467 1.58 -31.91 7.89
CA PRO A 467 0.35 -32.48 7.33
C PRO A 467 -0.80 -31.47 7.22
N LYS A 468 -0.96 -30.54 8.18
CA LYS A 468 -2.02 -29.53 8.17
C LYS A 468 -1.77 -28.50 7.08
N THR A 469 -0.57 -27.94 7.00
CA THR A 469 -0.17 -27.00 5.95
C THR A 469 -0.24 -27.65 4.57
N LYS A 470 0.18 -28.91 4.45
CA LYS A 470 0.10 -29.70 3.22
C LYS A 470 -1.34 -29.84 2.72
N ARG A 471 -2.28 -30.21 3.60
CA ARG A 471 -3.70 -30.32 3.27
C ARG A 471 -4.31 -28.97 2.92
N TYR A 472 -4.00 -27.94 3.69
CA TYR A 472 -4.49 -26.58 3.45
C TYR A 472 -4.01 -26.04 2.09
N TRP A 473 -2.74 -26.25 1.78
CA TRP A 473 -2.15 -25.91 0.48
C TRP A 473 -2.79 -26.69 -0.67
N GLU A 474 -3.04 -27.99 -0.51
CA GLU A 474 -3.68 -28.80 -1.55
C GLU A 474 -5.08 -28.26 -1.92
N SER A 475 -5.85 -27.84 -0.92
CA SER A 475 -7.15 -27.20 -1.15
C SER A 475 -7.02 -25.86 -1.89
N ILE A 476 -6.07 -25.00 -1.50
CA ILE A 476 -5.79 -23.75 -2.20
C ILE A 476 -5.34 -24.04 -3.63
N ARG A 477 -4.45 -25.00 -3.82
CA ARG A 477 -3.95 -25.42 -5.14
C ARG A 477 -5.07 -25.93 -6.04
N THR A 478 -5.97 -26.74 -5.52
CA THR A 478 -7.17 -27.21 -6.22
C THR A 478 -8.04 -26.04 -6.68
N VAL A 479 -8.26 -25.04 -5.82
CA VAL A 479 -9.06 -23.86 -6.13
C VAL A 479 -8.39 -22.97 -7.18
N THR A 480 -7.09 -22.72 -7.03
CA THR A 480 -6.39 -21.76 -7.89
C THR A 480 -5.91 -22.38 -9.22
N ARG A 481 -5.72 -23.70 -9.31
CA ARG A 481 -5.15 -24.38 -10.47
C ARG A 481 -6.08 -25.41 -11.13
N GLY A 482 -7.07 -25.93 -10.39
CA GLY A 482 -8.02 -26.93 -10.90
C GLY A 482 -8.90 -26.42 -12.05
N ALA A 483 -9.48 -27.31 -12.83
CA ALA A 483 -10.42 -26.95 -13.89
C ALA A 483 -11.63 -26.19 -13.34
N LEU A 484 -12.03 -25.09 -14.01
CA LEU A 484 -13.02 -24.12 -13.50
C LEU A 484 -14.33 -24.75 -13.04
N LEU A 485 -14.85 -25.70 -13.81
CA LEU A 485 -16.16 -26.34 -13.58
C LEU A 485 -16.05 -27.70 -12.86
N SER A 486 -14.86 -28.10 -12.38
CA SER A 486 -14.75 -29.40 -11.72
C SER A 486 -15.50 -29.38 -10.37
N PRO A 487 -16.33 -30.44 -10.08
CA PRO A 487 -17.06 -30.53 -8.81
C PRO A 487 -16.14 -30.48 -7.58
N GLY A 488 -14.96 -31.09 -7.67
CA GLY A 488 -13.96 -31.06 -6.60
C GLY A 488 -13.49 -29.65 -6.29
N ARG A 489 -13.21 -28.84 -7.32
CA ARG A 489 -12.83 -27.43 -7.14
C ARG A 489 -13.94 -26.61 -6.49
N ILE A 490 -15.18 -26.79 -6.94
CA ILE A 490 -16.34 -26.07 -6.37
C ILE A 490 -16.51 -26.43 -4.89
N ALA A 491 -16.39 -27.71 -4.55
CA ALA A 491 -16.44 -28.16 -3.15
C ALA A 491 -15.35 -27.52 -2.29
N GLU A 492 -14.10 -27.44 -2.79
CA GLU A 492 -13.00 -26.81 -2.07
C GLU A 492 -13.17 -25.28 -1.95
N ILE A 493 -13.75 -24.59 -2.96
CA ILE A 493 -14.14 -23.18 -2.85
C ILE A 493 -15.09 -22.97 -1.67
N VAL A 494 -16.14 -23.79 -1.58
CA VAL A 494 -17.13 -23.70 -0.49
C VAL A 494 -16.46 -23.96 0.87
N LYS A 495 -15.67 -25.02 0.98
CA LYS A 495 -15.00 -25.38 2.25
C LYS A 495 -14.02 -24.29 2.72
N LEU A 496 -13.20 -23.75 1.83
CA LEU A 496 -12.21 -22.68 2.19
C LEU A 496 -12.90 -21.39 2.62
N ASN A 497 -13.93 -20.96 1.88
CA ASN A 497 -14.62 -19.71 2.19
C ASN A 497 -15.54 -19.79 3.42
N LEU A 498 -16.04 -20.98 3.77
CA LEU A 498 -16.79 -21.22 5.01
C LEU A 498 -15.90 -21.61 6.21
N GLY A 499 -14.57 -21.68 6.02
CA GLY A 499 -13.65 -22.04 7.10
C GLY A 499 -13.75 -23.50 7.56
N LEU A 500 -14.23 -24.41 6.69
CA LEU A 500 -14.38 -25.84 6.98
C LEU A 500 -13.08 -26.63 6.83
N ILE A 501 -12.02 -26.00 6.32
CA ILE A 501 -10.69 -26.58 6.24
C ILE A 501 -9.87 -26.03 7.39
N GLU A 502 -9.32 -26.94 8.19
CA GLU A 502 -8.48 -26.59 9.31
C GLU A 502 -7.26 -25.81 8.81
N LYS A 503 -7.06 -24.63 9.39
CA LYS A 503 -5.85 -23.82 9.12
C LYS A 503 -4.66 -24.45 9.84
N PRO A 504 -3.43 -24.21 9.32
CA PRO A 504 -2.22 -24.54 10.04
C PRO A 504 -2.24 -23.93 11.45
N ASP A 505 -1.70 -24.65 12.42
CA ASP A 505 -1.46 -24.10 13.75
C ASP A 505 -0.36 -23.03 13.62
N PHE A 506 -0.71 -21.78 13.91
CA PHE A 506 0.17 -20.66 13.64
C PHE A 506 1.45 -20.68 14.49
N GLU A 507 1.38 -21.17 15.72
CA GLU A 507 2.56 -21.30 16.57
C GLU A 507 3.46 -22.45 16.07
N LEU A 508 2.87 -23.61 15.79
CA LEU A 508 3.60 -24.73 15.20
C LEU A 508 4.12 -24.41 13.81
N TYR A 509 3.34 -23.65 13.01
CA TYR A 509 3.79 -23.21 11.70
C TYR A 509 5.05 -22.35 11.81
N ARG A 510 5.05 -21.32 12.66
CA ARG A 510 6.21 -20.46 12.89
C ARG A 510 7.41 -21.29 13.35
N SER A 511 7.22 -22.16 14.34
CA SER A 511 8.29 -22.99 14.87
C SER A 511 8.84 -24.02 13.88
N ALA A 512 8.01 -24.52 12.96
CA ALA A 512 8.41 -25.53 11.97
C ALA A 512 9.05 -24.95 10.70
N THR A 513 8.74 -23.70 10.36
CA THR A 513 9.11 -23.10 9.06
C THR A 513 10.17 -22.02 9.16
N ALA A 514 10.32 -21.38 10.33
CA ALA A 514 11.39 -20.42 10.52
C ALA A 514 12.76 -21.10 10.39
N PRO A 515 13.72 -20.47 9.73
CA PRO A 515 15.08 -21.00 9.69
C PRO A 515 15.60 -21.05 11.12
N LYS A 516 15.82 -22.26 11.62
CA LYS A 516 16.46 -22.48 12.92
C LYS A 516 17.95 -22.41 12.70
N GLY A 517 18.57 -21.40 13.28
CA GLY A 517 20.01 -21.39 13.47
C GLY A 517 20.45 -22.51 14.42
N PRO A 518 21.70 -22.79 14.50
CA PRO A 518 22.23 -23.72 15.51
C PRO A 518 21.91 -23.22 16.93
N GLU A 519 21.83 -24.09 17.88
CA GLU A 519 21.59 -23.76 19.29
C GLU A 519 22.63 -22.78 19.83
N LEU A 520 23.87 -22.95 19.37
CA LEU A 520 24.98 -22.03 19.57
C LEU A 520 25.70 -21.85 18.23
N GLU A 521 25.75 -20.66 17.71
CA GLU A 521 26.51 -20.31 16.51
C GLU A 521 27.74 -19.50 16.89
N VAL A 522 28.91 -19.91 16.40
CA VAL A 522 30.16 -19.17 16.59
C VAL A 522 30.62 -18.63 15.25
N VAL A 523 30.71 -17.32 15.16
CA VAL A 523 31.17 -16.61 13.95
C VAL A 523 32.35 -15.73 14.28
N HIS A 524 33.22 -15.48 13.28
CA HIS A 524 34.28 -14.50 13.39
C HIS A 524 33.78 -13.11 12.99
N GLU A 525 34.40 -12.09 13.56
CA GLU A 525 34.03 -10.69 13.27
C GLU A 525 34.06 -10.37 11.76
N ASP A 526 35.04 -10.93 11.03
CA ASP A 526 35.15 -10.71 9.58
C ASP A 526 34.03 -11.38 8.80
N ASP A 527 33.60 -12.58 9.21
CA ASP A 527 32.45 -13.27 8.63
C ASP A 527 31.16 -12.51 8.94
N LEU A 528 31.05 -11.95 10.16
CA LEU A 528 29.90 -11.14 10.56
C LEU A 528 29.74 -9.90 9.66
N ARG A 529 30.83 -9.22 9.30
CA ARG A 529 30.80 -8.06 8.39
C ARG A 529 30.27 -8.40 6.99
N GLN A 530 30.43 -9.64 6.55
CA GLN A 530 29.91 -10.12 5.27
C GLN A 530 28.43 -10.53 5.35
N ILE A 531 28.02 -11.07 6.49
CA ILE A 531 26.68 -11.63 6.71
C ILE A 531 25.69 -10.55 7.17
N VAL A 532 26.15 -9.64 8.03
CA VAL A 532 25.32 -8.57 8.62
C VAL A 532 25.65 -7.24 7.99
N PRO A 533 24.82 -6.69 7.07
CA PRO A 533 25.06 -5.40 6.47
C PRO A 533 25.09 -4.30 7.52
N GLN A 534 26.13 -3.49 7.51
CA GLN A 534 26.15 -2.25 8.26
C GLN A 534 25.01 -1.34 7.75
N ASN A 535 24.16 -0.84 8.64
CA ASN A 535 23.01 -0.02 8.32
C ASN A 535 21.85 -0.75 7.60
N SER A 536 21.46 -1.93 8.05
CA SER A 536 20.14 -2.43 7.73
C SER A 536 19.10 -1.72 8.63
N PRO A 537 18.42 -0.66 8.20
CA PRO A 537 17.40 0.02 9.01
C PRO A 537 16.08 -0.76 9.03
N TRP A 538 16.03 -1.87 8.35
CA TRP A 538 14.82 -2.63 8.05
C TRP A 538 15.00 -4.09 8.39
N ASP A 539 14.22 -4.58 9.31
CA ASP A 539 12.91 -4.89 8.89
C ASP A 539 12.73 -6.21 8.22
N LEU A 540 13.70 -6.71 7.60
CA LEU A 540 13.84 -8.12 7.35
C LEU A 540 14.36 -8.70 8.66
N PRO A 541 13.82 -9.84 9.13
CA PRO A 541 14.48 -10.59 10.19
C PRO A 541 15.93 -10.70 9.77
N GLY A 542 16.81 -10.49 10.69
CA GLY A 542 18.21 -10.22 10.46
C GLY A 542 18.87 -11.17 9.48
N ASN A 543 19.87 -10.70 8.82
CA ASN A 543 20.65 -11.53 7.92
C ASN A 543 21.26 -12.75 8.64
N MET A 544 21.33 -12.68 9.96
CA MET A 544 21.73 -13.81 10.81
C MET A 544 20.61 -14.15 11.79
N VAL A 545 20.08 -15.36 11.67
CA VAL A 545 19.04 -15.90 12.55
C VAL A 545 19.64 -17.04 13.35
N PHE A 546 19.42 -17.06 14.67
CA PHE A 546 19.92 -18.08 15.56
C PHE A 546 18.84 -18.53 16.56
N ALA A 547 18.98 -19.77 17.09
CA ALA A 547 17.92 -20.36 17.89
C ALA A 547 17.97 -19.97 19.37
N ASN A 548 19.14 -19.72 19.93
CA ASN A 548 19.29 -19.43 21.35
C ASN A 548 20.43 -18.45 21.63
N THR A 549 21.63 -18.75 21.14
CA THR A 549 22.83 -17.97 21.43
C THR A 549 23.70 -17.84 20.20
N LEU A 550 24.23 -16.64 19.99
CA LEU A 550 25.23 -16.30 18.99
C LEU A 550 26.50 -15.83 19.70
N GLU A 551 27.66 -16.38 19.37
CA GLU A 551 28.97 -15.88 19.80
C GLU A 551 29.71 -15.26 18.63
N VAL A 552 30.17 -14.04 18.82
CA VAL A 552 31.03 -13.31 17.88
C VAL A 552 32.46 -13.30 18.42
N VAL A 553 33.38 -13.93 17.71
CA VAL A 553 34.82 -13.92 18.04
C VAL A 553 35.44 -12.69 17.41
N LEU A 554 36.04 -11.84 18.22
CA LEU A 554 36.65 -10.59 17.76
C LEU A 554 38.06 -10.88 17.22
N ALA A 555 38.44 -10.17 16.15
CA ALA A 555 39.77 -10.30 15.53
C ALA A 555 40.90 -9.85 16.46
N GLN A 556 40.60 -8.94 17.39
CA GLN A 556 41.51 -8.49 18.46
C GLN A 556 40.72 -8.13 19.72
N LYS A 557 41.40 -8.06 20.86
CA LYS A 557 40.77 -7.57 22.09
C LYS A 557 40.40 -6.11 21.94
N VAL A 558 39.16 -5.77 22.30
CA VAL A 558 38.65 -4.40 22.20
C VAL A 558 38.15 -3.91 23.56
N SER A 559 38.23 -2.61 23.75
CA SER A 559 37.53 -1.93 24.84
C SER A 559 36.12 -1.57 24.37
N VAL A 560 35.11 -1.80 25.19
CA VAL A 560 33.70 -1.54 24.85
C VAL A 560 33.13 -0.54 25.84
N ALA A 561 32.82 0.66 25.38
CA ALA A 561 32.11 1.68 26.14
C ALA A 561 30.65 1.82 25.69
N SER A 562 30.35 1.47 24.44
CA SER A 562 28.97 1.38 23.97
C SER A 562 28.80 0.30 22.88
N ILE A 563 27.57 -0.19 22.77
CA ILE A 563 27.17 -1.20 21.80
C ILE A 563 26.06 -0.64 20.94
N ASP A 564 26.30 -0.50 19.65
CA ASP A 564 25.31 -0.17 18.66
C ASP A 564 24.89 -1.46 17.97
N ILE A 565 23.65 -1.89 18.22
CA ILE A 565 23.16 -3.20 17.82
C ILE A 565 21.75 -3.11 17.23
N SER A 566 21.49 -3.90 16.22
CA SER A 566 20.19 -4.09 15.62
C SER A 566 19.74 -5.53 15.77
N VAL A 567 18.70 -5.76 16.55
CA VAL A 567 18.13 -7.08 16.84
C VAL A 567 16.63 -7.09 16.62
N ASP A 568 16.03 -8.27 16.55
CA ASP A 568 14.57 -8.37 16.39
C ASP A 568 13.85 -7.70 17.57
N CYS A 569 12.93 -6.79 17.25
CA CYS A 569 12.34 -5.89 18.23
C CYS A 569 11.25 -6.52 19.09
N ASN A 570 10.76 -7.70 18.76
CA ASN A 570 9.78 -8.45 19.56
C ASN A 570 10.43 -9.29 20.67
N ASP A 571 11.76 -9.42 20.68
CA ASP A 571 12.50 -10.31 21.56
C ASP A 571 13.33 -9.55 22.61
N GLU A 572 13.65 -10.25 23.71
CA GLU A 572 14.56 -9.78 24.73
C GLU A 572 15.92 -10.43 24.53
N TYR A 573 16.98 -9.62 24.54
CA TYR A 573 18.35 -10.08 24.36
C TYR A 573 19.24 -9.69 25.55
N GLN A 574 20.11 -10.61 25.95
CA GLN A 574 21.22 -10.34 26.85
C GLN A 574 22.54 -10.35 26.05
N VAL A 575 23.32 -9.28 26.17
CA VAL A 575 24.64 -9.16 25.54
C VAL A 575 25.71 -9.24 26.63
N ALA A 576 26.68 -10.11 26.43
CA ALA A 576 27.81 -10.30 27.36
C ALA A 576 29.14 -10.29 26.59
N GLY A 577 30.19 -9.80 27.23
CA GLY A 577 31.56 -9.82 26.72
C GLY A 577 32.43 -10.86 27.46
N LEU A 578 33.25 -11.63 26.75
CA LEU A 578 34.24 -12.53 27.35
C LEU A 578 35.53 -11.75 27.64
N ARG A 579 35.93 -11.76 28.91
CA ARG A 579 37.17 -11.14 29.38
C ARG A 579 37.86 -12.08 30.36
N ASN A 580 39.13 -12.37 30.16
CA ASN A 580 39.92 -13.28 31.05
C ASN A 580 39.20 -14.61 31.36
N ASN A 581 38.56 -15.19 30.37
CA ASN A 581 37.80 -16.43 30.43
C ASN A 581 36.50 -16.37 31.29
N GLU A 582 36.01 -15.13 31.58
CA GLU A 582 34.76 -14.90 32.32
C GLU A 582 33.79 -14.08 31.48
N TRP A 583 32.49 -14.45 31.47
CA TRP A 583 31.44 -13.71 30.78
C TRP A 583 30.90 -12.57 31.64
N ILE A 584 31.12 -11.33 31.21
CA ILE A 584 30.68 -10.10 31.87
C ILE A 584 29.41 -9.61 31.19
N PRO A 585 28.26 -9.45 31.87
CA PRO A 585 27.09 -8.82 31.29
C PRO A 585 27.40 -7.40 30.86
N LEU A 586 27.06 -7.04 29.59
CA LEU A 586 27.27 -5.71 29.05
C LEU A 586 25.95 -4.93 29.04
N THR A 587 24.91 -5.49 28.42
CA THR A 587 23.59 -4.83 28.35
C THR A 587 22.47 -5.85 28.15
N THR A 588 21.24 -5.41 28.45
CA THR A 588 20.00 -6.13 28.11
C THR A 588 19.18 -5.25 27.19
N ILE A 589 18.69 -5.82 26.08
CA ILE A 589 17.83 -5.15 25.11
C ILE A 589 16.43 -5.70 25.30
N ASN A 590 15.51 -4.81 25.66
CA ASN A 590 14.13 -5.18 25.90
C ASN A 590 13.30 -5.09 24.61
N PRO A 591 12.21 -5.87 24.49
CA PRO A 591 11.29 -5.79 23.37
C PRO A 591 10.73 -4.37 23.20
N SER A 592 10.62 -3.93 21.95
CA SER A 592 10.07 -2.62 21.63
C SER A 592 8.88 -2.72 20.69
N ARG A 593 7.69 -2.46 21.19
CA ARG A 593 6.45 -2.43 20.38
C ARG A 593 6.38 -1.26 19.40
N SER A 594 7.17 -0.22 19.60
CA SER A 594 7.22 0.95 18.71
C SER A 594 8.17 0.79 17.54
N ALA A 595 9.10 -0.16 17.62
CA ALA A 595 10.03 -0.49 16.56
C ALA A 595 9.42 -1.48 15.56
N LYS A 596 10.12 -1.74 14.45
CA LYS A 596 9.69 -2.63 13.38
C LYS A 596 10.86 -3.52 12.97
N GLY A 597 10.60 -4.82 12.86
CA GLY A 597 11.60 -5.79 12.44
C GLY A 597 12.84 -5.71 13.32
N LEU A 598 13.99 -5.39 12.75
CA LEU A 598 15.21 -5.17 13.49
C LEU A 598 15.24 -3.76 14.10
N ALA A 599 15.19 -3.68 15.42
CA ALA A 599 15.31 -2.42 16.15
C ALA A 599 16.78 -2.12 16.44
N ARG A 600 17.27 -0.98 15.94
CA ARG A 600 18.62 -0.50 16.25
C ARG A 600 18.61 0.32 17.53
N SER A 601 19.53 0.00 18.43
CA SER A 601 19.72 0.73 19.68
C SER A 601 21.21 0.95 19.98
N LEU A 602 21.54 2.15 20.44
CA LEU A 602 22.85 2.45 21.01
C LEU A 602 22.78 2.30 22.53
N ASN A 603 23.51 1.35 23.07
CA ASN A 603 23.55 1.04 24.49
C ASN A 603 24.90 1.51 25.07
N ILE A 604 24.88 2.60 25.86
CA ILE A 604 26.06 3.12 26.56
C ILE A 604 26.24 2.32 27.84
N LEU A 605 27.43 1.75 28.04
CA LEU A 605 27.73 0.99 29.24
C LEU A 605 28.03 1.93 30.42
N PRO A 606 27.68 1.53 31.66
CA PRO A 606 28.02 2.32 32.87
C PRO A 606 29.52 2.52 33.06
N ASN A 607 30.30 1.51 32.65
CA ASN A 607 31.76 1.54 32.69
C ASN A 607 32.30 0.90 31.40
N THR A 608 33.41 1.41 30.89
CA THR A 608 34.12 0.77 29.78
C THR A 608 34.67 -0.58 30.20
N VAL A 609 34.38 -1.63 29.44
CA VAL A 609 34.89 -2.96 29.66
C VAL A 609 36.06 -3.18 28.70
N ALA A 610 37.29 -3.20 29.24
CA ALA A 610 38.49 -3.41 28.44
C ALA A 610 38.75 -4.91 28.17
N ASP A 611 39.57 -5.21 27.15
CA ASP A 611 40.07 -6.54 26.82
C ASP A 611 38.98 -7.59 26.52
N VAL A 612 37.91 -7.20 25.89
CA VAL A 612 36.85 -8.13 25.44
C VAL A 612 37.35 -8.91 24.22
N GLU A 613 37.24 -10.20 24.27
CA GLU A 613 37.72 -11.16 23.24
C GLU A 613 36.58 -11.73 22.40
N LYS A 614 35.39 -11.86 23.00
CA LYS A 614 34.18 -12.35 22.33
C LYS A 614 32.95 -11.60 22.83
N ILE A 615 31.95 -11.52 21.99
CA ILE A 615 30.60 -11.05 22.36
C ILE A 615 29.64 -12.25 22.29
N ARG A 616 28.81 -12.42 23.31
CA ARG A 616 27.72 -13.39 23.32
C ARG A 616 26.39 -12.64 23.34
N ILE A 617 25.52 -12.99 22.40
CA ILE A 617 24.16 -12.46 22.27
C ILE A 617 23.23 -13.65 22.55
N THR A 618 22.44 -13.55 23.60
CA THR A 618 21.55 -14.65 24.04
C THR A 618 20.11 -14.14 24.01
N GLY A 619 19.22 -14.81 23.29
CA GLY A 619 17.78 -14.60 23.37
C GLY A 619 17.24 -15.12 24.70
N LYS A 620 16.45 -14.31 25.40
CA LYS A 620 15.88 -14.64 26.73
C LYS A 620 14.39 -14.90 26.67
N SER A 621 13.65 -14.16 25.89
CA SER A 621 12.21 -14.30 25.72
C SER A 621 11.79 -13.76 24.37
N GLY A 622 10.63 -14.18 23.88
CA GLY A 622 10.10 -13.79 22.59
C GLY A 622 9.48 -14.97 21.86
N ASP A 623 9.57 -14.99 20.54
CA ASP A 623 8.99 -16.05 19.72
C ASP A 623 9.95 -17.24 19.50
N GLY A 624 11.15 -17.19 20.07
CA GLY A 624 12.17 -18.25 19.98
C GLY A 624 13.03 -18.20 18.71
N TYR A 625 12.90 -17.14 17.92
CA TYR A 625 13.70 -16.88 16.72
C TYR A 625 14.39 -15.54 16.88
N TYR A 626 15.69 -15.59 17.10
CA TYR A 626 16.50 -14.43 17.39
C TYR A 626 17.27 -13.99 16.17
N SER A 627 17.38 -12.68 15.97
CA SER A 627 17.99 -12.13 14.76
C SER A 627 18.98 -11.00 15.08
N LEU A 628 20.08 -10.97 14.34
CA LEU A 628 21.09 -9.92 14.39
C LEU A 628 21.22 -9.28 13.00
N GLY A 629 21.02 -7.97 12.91
CA GLY A 629 21.13 -7.19 11.67
C GLY A 629 22.29 -6.19 11.65
N HIS A 630 22.84 -5.83 12.80
CA HIS A 630 23.98 -4.93 12.93
C HIS A 630 24.62 -5.09 14.31
N LEU A 631 25.93 -5.04 14.37
CA LEU A 631 26.69 -4.99 15.62
C LEU A 631 27.94 -4.11 15.42
N LEU A 632 28.07 -3.07 16.22
CA LEU A 632 29.26 -2.24 16.30
C LEU A 632 29.62 -1.98 17.76
N LEU A 633 30.86 -2.26 18.11
CA LEU A 633 31.41 -2.01 19.44
C LEU A 633 32.22 -0.72 19.38
N ASN A 634 31.89 0.25 20.22
CA ASN A 634 32.62 1.51 20.30
C ASN A 634 33.44 1.52 21.59
N PRO A 635 34.72 1.94 21.51
CA PRO A 635 35.63 2.02 22.66
C PRO A 635 35.27 3.12 23.66
#